data_a59d7b8448f41766fca6e9d13fb7c1cf
#
_entry.id   a59d7b8448f41766fca6e9d13fb7c1cf
#
_cell.length_a   1.000
_cell.length_b   1.000
_cell.length_c   1.000
_cell.angle_alpha   90.00
_cell.angle_beta   90.00
_cell.angle_gamma   90.00
#
_symmetry.space_group_name_H-M   'P 1'
#
loop_
_entity.id
_entity.type
_entity.pdbx_description
1 polymer ?
#
loop_
_entity_poly.entity_id
_entity_poly.type
_entity_poly.pdbx_seq_one_letter_code
_entity_poly.pdbx_strand_id
1 'polypeptide(L)'
;MKARVLELLAENSGADKRDLARLLGLKGSDRIQLKRVLKELAAEGVIEGRKRTGFTRKGELPEVAVIRVTGLDADGEMLAAPLAWDSNEEPPTIYVTPPKTGGAPGPGDRLLARLEPVGGRSSPRPRDSGDAYEAVIIRKLEAASPSRLVGVVRESPQGARLVPIDKKARGEYAIDKADLGGAKNNELVAAEPVHGRIAGFAKVRVVERIGSMDSPRTISLIAIHDHGIPVEFPEAALDQAKAAQPIDAKGRTDLRSVPLLTIDPPDARDHDDAIWAGPDPDHDGGHIVLVAIADVAHYVTSGSALDKEAIKRGNSTYFPDRVVPMLPEELSADLCSLKEGVDRPCLAVRMVFDAHGHKKSHQFLRGVMRSAARLTYAQAQSAFGGNPPAGMSALVKTTLAGIWEAYRSLTIARGKRDPLDLDLPERRVVLGADGHVASIAFRERLESMKLIEEFMVLANVAAAEALEKARTPLIYRVHDTPSKEKLFAFADFLRTLNIAFAKGQVVQPGVFNRILKASKGMPHEAVMSDVVLRSQAQAIYDPANIGHFGLNLAKYAHFTSPIRRYADLIVHRALIRAFGLGDGGLTDKEIAALPATAEHITMTERRAMAAERDSTDRYVAAFMQDRVGDSFDARVTGVTRFGLFVRLAESGAEGLIPIRSLGADFFRHDEKRQALVGERSHTVFRLGDVLAVKLVEAAPITGGLRFAIMDGRGGEGAAMPAHRPGRPHRTPKRSKAAKPARNKADKRKFKPKKS
;
A
#
# COMPACT_ATOMS: atom_id res chain seq x y z
N MET A 1 -39.02 3.78 -17.95
CA MET A 1 -38.69 4.79 -16.92
C MET A 1 -37.22 4.78 -16.56
N LYS A 2 -36.56 3.64 -16.26
CA LYS A 2 -35.12 3.59 -15.96
C LYS A 2 -34.27 4.26 -17.05
N ALA A 3 -34.41 3.90 -18.32
CA ALA A 3 -33.64 4.51 -19.41
C ALA A 3 -33.83 6.03 -19.48
N ARG A 4 -35.06 6.52 -19.33
CA ARG A 4 -35.36 7.95 -19.39
C ARG A 4 -34.83 8.73 -18.18
N VAL A 5 -34.77 8.09 -17.00
CA VAL A 5 -34.10 8.67 -15.80
C VAL A 5 -32.60 8.80 -16.04
N LEU A 6 -31.97 7.79 -16.64
CA LEU A 6 -30.54 7.82 -16.97
C LEU A 6 -30.19 8.85 -18.05
N GLU A 7 -31.04 9.02 -19.06
CA GLU A 7 -30.88 10.09 -20.06
C GLU A 7 -30.97 11.47 -19.42
N LEU A 8 -31.98 11.71 -18.58
CA LEU A 8 -32.15 12.99 -17.89
C LEU A 8 -31.03 13.28 -16.89
N LEU A 9 -30.46 12.25 -16.25
CA LEU A 9 -29.29 12.43 -15.38
C LEU A 9 -28.01 12.70 -16.17
N ALA A 10 -27.90 12.21 -17.43
CA ALA A 10 -26.81 12.58 -18.33
C ALA A 10 -26.88 14.04 -18.78
N GLU A 11 -28.09 14.55 -18.98
CA GLU A 11 -28.33 15.96 -19.38
C GLU A 11 -28.32 16.92 -18.18
N ASN A 12 -28.67 16.43 -16.97
CA ASN A 12 -28.84 17.22 -15.75
C ASN A 12 -28.21 16.48 -14.56
N SER A 13 -26.89 16.35 -14.56
CA SER A 13 -26.14 15.74 -13.46
C SER A 13 -26.38 16.50 -12.14
N GLY A 14 -26.71 15.78 -11.07
CA GLY A 14 -27.04 16.39 -9.79
C GLY A 14 -28.53 16.74 -9.60
N ALA A 15 -29.42 16.38 -10.53
CA ALA A 15 -30.84 16.60 -10.38
C ALA A 15 -31.41 15.84 -9.16
N ASP A 16 -32.20 16.52 -8.34
CA ASP A 16 -32.86 15.90 -7.19
C ASP A 16 -34.17 15.17 -7.59
N LYS A 17 -34.77 14.45 -6.65
CA LYS A 17 -36.05 13.74 -6.89
C LYS A 17 -37.18 14.63 -7.39
N ARG A 18 -37.18 15.92 -7.02
CA ARG A 18 -38.22 16.88 -7.41
C ARG A 18 -37.96 17.36 -8.83
N ASP A 19 -36.70 17.61 -9.15
CA ASP A 19 -36.27 18.01 -10.47
C ASP A 19 -36.54 16.90 -11.49
N LEU A 20 -36.14 15.66 -11.19
CA LEU A 20 -36.43 14.50 -12.04
C LEU A 20 -37.92 14.26 -12.22
N ALA A 21 -38.72 14.42 -11.17
CA ALA A 21 -40.19 14.32 -11.26
C ALA A 21 -40.79 15.41 -12.16
N ARG A 22 -40.24 16.65 -12.09
CA ARG A 22 -40.65 17.79 -12.93
C ARG A 22 -40.27 17.56 -14.40
N LEU A 23 -39.04 17.17 -14.67
CA LEU A 23 -38.52 16.90 -16.00
C LEU A 23 -39.21 15.71 -16.69
N LEU A 24 -39.66 14.71 -15.92
CA LEU A 24 -40.46 13.58 -16.37
C LEU A 24 -41.97 13.86 -16.45
N GLY A 25 -42.43 15.05 -16.01
CA GLY A 25 -43.84 15.41 -16.00
C GLY A 25 -44.70 14.58 -15.05
N LEU A 26 -44.11 13.95 -14.00
CA LEU A 26 -44.79 13.01 -13.11
C LEU A 26 -45.60 13.70 -12.04
N LYS A 27 -46.87 13.28 -11.86
CA LYS A 27 -47.80 13.79 -10.85
C LYS A 27 -48.35 12.65 -9.97
N GLY A 28 -48.71 12.96 -8.72
CA GLY A 28 -49.40 12.01 -7.83
C GLY A 28 -48.64 10.71 -7.57
N SER A 29 -49.28 9.58 -7.86
CA SER A 29 -48.81 8.22 -7.63
C SER A 29 -47.54 7.87 -8.44
N ASP A 30 -47.32 8.52 -9.59
CA ASP A 30 -46.17 8.22 -10.46
C ASP A 30 -44.84 8.61 -9.86
N ARG A 31 -44.82 9.54 -8.89
CA ARG A 31 -43.65 9.89 -8.10
C ARG A 31 -43.17 8.72 -7.20
N ILE A 32 -44.05 7.80 -6.84
CA ILE A 32 -43.73 6.60 -6.08
C ILE A 32 -42.90 5.64 -6.97
N GLN A 33 -43.31 5.50 -8.24
CA GLN A 33 -42.55 4.73 -9.21
C GLN A 33 -41.15 5.30 -9.45
N LEU A 34 -41.00 6.61 -9.57
CA LEU A 34 -39.70 7.25 -9.68
C LEU A 34 -38.81 6.95 -8.47
N LYS A 35 -39.37 7.03 -7.25
CA LYS A 35 -38.64 6.70 -6.02
C LYS A 35 -38.14 5.23 -6.03
N ARG A 36 -38.97 4.31 -6.54
CA ARG A 36 -38.59 2.90 -6.68
C ARG A 36 -37.48 2.70 -7.72
N VAL A 37 -37.61 3.32 -8.88
CA VAL A 37 -36.59 3.27 -9.94
C VAL A 37 -35.26 3.84 -9.50
N LEU A 38 -35.25 4.97 -8.80
CA LEU A 38 -34.01 5.55 -8.25
C LEU A 38 -33.37 4.66 -7.18
N LYS A 39 -34.17 3.98 -6.36
CA LYS A 39 -33.68 3.02 -5.37
C LYS A 39 -33.10 1.76 -6.06
N GLU A 40 -33.72 1.29 -7.13
CA GLU A 40 -33.22 0.14 -7.92
C GLU A 40 -31.91 0.50 -8.64
N LEU A 41 -31.83 1.65 -9.31
CA LEU A 41 -30.61 2.11 -9.99
C LEU A 41 -29.45 2.36 -9.02
N ALA A 42 -29.76 2.84 -7.82
CA ALA A 42 -28.73 3.00 -6.76
C ALA A 42 -28.28 1.65 -6.20
N ALA A 43 -29.18 0.67 -6.06
CA ALA A 43 -28.84 -0.70 -5.64
C ALA A 43 -28.06 -1.47 -6.71
N GLU A 44 -28.30 -1.17 -7.99
CA GLU A 44 -27.55 -1.69 -9.14
C GLU A 44 -26.18 -0.99 -9.32
N GLY A 45 -25.89 0.04 -8.49
CA GLY A 45 -24.63 0.80 -8.56
C GLY A 45 -24.49 1.68 -9.82
N VAL A 46 -25.59 1.96 -10.53
CA VAL A 46 -25.59 2.76 -11.77
C VAL A 46 -25.67 4.26 -11.49
N ILE A 47 -26.31 4.64 -10.37
CA ILE A 47 -26.39 6.04 -9.91
C ILE A 47 -26.02 6.15 -8.44
N GLU A 48 -25.52 7.31 -8.04
CA GLU A 48 -25.28 7.67 -6.64
C GLU A 48 -26.18 8.83 -6.22
N GLY A 49 -26.78 8.72 -5.01
CA GLY A 49 -27.63 9.75 -4.46
C GLY A 49 -27.01 10.40 -3.23
N ARG A 50 -26.68 11.69 -3.26
CA ARG A 50 -26.14 12.45 -2.12
C ARG A 50 -27.20 13.39 -1.55
N LYS A 51 -27.27 13.49 -0.20
CA LYS A 51 -28.31 14.24 0.52
C LYS A 51 -28.45 15.73 0.16
N ARG A 52 -27.43 16.35 -0.46
CA ARG A 52 -27.42 17.79 -0.81
C ARG A 52 -27.22 18.10 -2.30
N THR A 53 -26.79 17.14 -3.12
CA THR A 53 -26.38 17.36 -4.51
C THR A 53 -27.14 16.53 -5.54
N GLY A 54 -28.22 15.84 -5.14
CA GLY A 54 -29.06 15.06 -6.06
C GLY A 54 -28.45 13.71 -6.48
N PHE A 55 -28.84 13.23 -7.67
CA PHE A 55 -28.38 11.94 -8.23
C PHE A 55 -27.40 12.18 -9.39
N THR A 56 -26.30 11.41 -9.43
CA THR A 56 -25.30 11.40 -10.50
C THR A 56 -25.10 9.98 -11.02
N ARG A 57 -24.66 9.82 -12.25
CA ARG A 57 -24.16 8.53 -12.72
C ARG A 57 -22.82 8.21 -12.05
N LYS A 58 -22.56 6.94 -11.82
CA LYS A 58 -21.27 6.51 -11.31
C LYS A 58 -20.19 6.77 -12.34
N GLY A 59 -19.08 7.42 -11.94
CA GLY A 59 -17.99 7.80 -12.85
C GLY A 59 -18.12 9.20 -13.47
N GLU A 60 -19.19 9.97 -13.19
CA GLU A 60 -19.31 11.38 -13.62
C GLU A 60 -19.02 12.34 -12.46
N LEU A 61 -18.30 13.43 -12.78
CA LEU A 61 -18.09 14.50 -11.81
C LEU A 61 -19.33 15.41 -11.71
N PRO A 62 -19.65 15.94 -10.51
CA PRO A 62 -20.73 16.91 -10.37
C PRO A 62 -20.38 18.22 -11.08
N GLU A 63 -21.38 18.97 -11.55
CA GLU A 63 -21.21 20.27 -12.23
C GLU A 63 -20.36 21.27 -11.42
N VAL A 64 -20.41 21.20 -10.10
CA VAL A 64 -19.54 21.98 -9.21
C VAL A 64 -18.82 21.04 -8.25
N ALA A 65 -17.49 21.05 -8.33
CA ALA A 65 -16.66 20.20 -7.49
C ALA A 65 -15.48 20.96 -6.88
N VAL A 66 -14.94 20.38 -5.79
CA VAL A 66 -13.66 20.81 -5.27
C VAL A 66 -12.57 19.98 -5.96
N ILE A 67 -11.69 20.69 -6.66
CA ILE A 67 -10.56 20.09 -7.39
C ILE A 67 -9.25 20.56 -6.78
N ARG A 68 -8.19 19.79 -6.97
CA ARG A 68 -6.81 20.15 -6.59
C ARG A 68 -5.96 20.26 -7.85
N VAL A 69 -5.26 21.35 -7.99
CA VAL A 69 -4.29 21.55 -9.09
C VAL A 69 -3.13 20.55 -8.90
N THR A 70 -2.86 19.74 -9.93
CA THR A 70 -1.83 18.69 -9.90
C THR A 70 -0.54 19.11 -10.62
N GLY A 71 -0.62 20.02 -11.59
CA GLY A 71 0.55 20.49 -12.35
C GLY A 71 0.18 21.12 -13.68
N LEU A 72 1.14 21.10 -14.59
CA LEU A 72 0.97 21.50 -15.98
C LEU A 72 1.23 20.29 -16.89
N ASP A 73 0.53 20.18 -18.02
CA ASP A 73 0.84 19.18 -19.04
C ASP A 73 2.03 19.60 -19.92
N ALA A 74 2.30 18.82 -20.97
CA ALA A 74 3.40 19.08 -21.90
C ALA A 74 3.22 20.40 -22.70
N ASP A 75 1.97 20.84 -22.88
CA ASP A 75 1.59 22.04 -23.62
C ASP A 75 1.50 23.28 -22.72
N GLY A 76 1.75 23.10 -21.40
CA GLY A 76 1.73 24.17 -20.40
C GLY A 76 0.33 24.45 -19.85
N GLU A 77 -0.65 23.60 -20.10
CA GLU A 77 -2.00 23.73 -19.58
C GLU A 77 -2.11 23.19 -18.15
N MET A 78 -2.89 23.86 -17.33
CA MET A 78 -3.05 23.52 -15.92
C MET A 78 -3.96 22.32 -15.76
N LEU A 79 -3.46 21.28 -15.08
CA LEU A 79 -4.19 20.07 -14.75
C LEU A 79 -4.63 20.06 -13.30
N ALA A 80 -5.80 19.46 -13.04
CA ALA A 80 -6.30 19.22 -11.70
C ALA A 80 -6.91 17.82 -11.57
N ALA A 81 -7.06 17.35 -10.34
CA ALA A 81 -7.77 16.13 -9.99
C ALA A 81 -8.93 16.45 -9.02
N PRO A 82 -10.04 15.70 -9.05
CA PRO A 82 -11.11 15.86 -8.08
C PRO A 82 -10.63 15.46 -6.68
N LEU A 83 -11.05 16.19 -5.64
CA LEU A 83 -10.73 15.86 -4.24
C LEU A 83 -11.53 14.66 -3.71
N ALA A 84 -12.69 14.40 -4.30
CA ALA A 84 -13.52 13.23 -4.00
C ALA A 84 -13.78 12.49 -5.32
N TRP A 85 -13.26 11.28 -5.42
CA TRP A 85 -13.46 10.38 -6.55
C TRP A 85 -13.74 8.97 -6.01
N ASP A 86 -14.96 8.50 -6.20
CA ASP A 86 -15.47 7.25 -5.62
C ASP A 86 -15.56 6.11 -6.66
N SER A 87 -14.79 6.19 -7.75
CA SER A 87 -14.68 5.14 -8.77
C SER A 87 -13.34 4.42 -8.66
N ASN A 88 -13.33 3.12 -9.00
CA ASN A 88 -12.09 2.34 -9.13
C ASN A 88 -11.31 2.64 -10.44
N GLU A 89 -11.87 3.46 -11.32
CA GLU A 89 -11.23 3.93 -12.54
C GLU A 89 -10.35 5.14 -12.23
N GLU A 90 -9.38 5.42 -13.08
CA GLU A 90 -8.58 6.64 -12.96
C GLU A 90 -9.50 7.88 -13.05
N PRO A 91 -9.29 8.90 -12.21
CA PRO A 91 -10.09 10.11 -12.27
C PRO A 91 -9.93 10.78 -13.65
N PRO A 92 -11.01 11.36 -14.19
CA PRO A 92 -10.94 12.03 -15.48
C PRO A 92 -9.98 13.23 -15.43
N THR A 93 -9.35 13.53 -16.55
CA THR A 93 -8.45 14.68 -16.68
C THR A 93 -9.26 15.98 -16.59
N ILE A 94 -8.87 16.88 -15.68
CA ILE A 94 -9.51 18.18 -15.52
C ILE A 94 -8.52 19.27 -15.93
N TYR A 95 -8.88 20.02 -16.97
CA TYR A 95 -8.13 21.21 -17.42
C TYR A 95 -8.66 22.44 -16.71
N VAL A 96 -7.79 23.25 -16.12
CA VAL A 96 -8.18 24.44 -15.38
C VAL A 96 -7.94 25.68 -16.22
N THR A 97 -9.00 26.41 -16.52
CA THR A 97 -8.90 27.70 -17.21
C THR A 97 -8.48 28.78 -16.21
N PRO A 98 -7.32 29.45 -16.40
CA PRO A 98 -6.86 30.50 -15.52
C PRO A 98 -7.87 31.65 -15.46
N PRO A 99 -8.09 32.30 -14.30
CA PRO A 99 -8.99 33.45 -14.21
C PRO A 99 -8.41 34.64 -14.94
N LYS A 100 -9.28 35.42 -15.60
CA LYS A 100 -8.86 36.64 -16.35
C LYS A 100 -8.29 37.72 -15.44
N THR A 101 -8.63 37.72 -14.17
CA THR A 101 -8.17 38.67 -13.14
C THR A 101 -7.83 37.91 -11.87
N GLY A 102 -6.67 38.16 -11.26
CA GLY A 102 -6.18 37.45 -10.07
C GLY A 102 -4.95 36.59 -10.39
N GLY A 103 -4.27 36.10 -9.36
CA GLY A 103 -3.11 35.20 -9.52
C GLY A 103 -3.54 33.82 -10.05
N ALA A 104 -2.81 33.30 -11.02
CA ALA A 104 -3.03 31.93 -11.51
C ALA A 104 -2.84 30.92 -10.35
N PRO A 105 -3.71 29.90 -10.21
CA PRO A 105 -3.51 28.86 -9.21
C PRO A 105 -2.23 28.08 -9.49
N GLY A 106 -1.60 27.59 -8.41
CA GLY A 106 -0.41 26.74 -8.48
C GLY A 106 -0.69 25.30 -8.11
N PRO A 107 0.26 24.37 -8.37
CA PRO A 107 0.16 22.99 -7.94
C PRO A 107 -0.11 22.90 -6.42
N GLY A 108 -1.10 22.06 -6.02
CA GLY A 108 -1.53 21.91 -4.64
C GLY A 108 -2.73 22.80 -4.26
N ASP A 109 -3.02 23.86 -4.99
CA ASP A 109 -4.17 24.73 -4.74
C ASP A 109 -5.50 23.96 -4.83
N ARG A 110 -6.39 24.24 -3.89
CA ARG A 110 -7.76 23.71 -3.88
C ARG A 110 -8.69 24.78 -4.47
N LEU A 111 -9.46 24.36 -5.46
CA LEU A 111 -10.36 25.24 -6.18
C LEU A 111 -11.79 24.68 -6.08
N LEU A 112 -12.73 25.55 -5.75
CA LEU A 112 -14.13 25.29 -6.07
C LEU A 112 -14.32 25.70 -7.52
N ALA A 113 -14.65 24.76 -8.38
CA ALA A 113 -14.77 25.02 -9.82
C ALA A 113 -16.06 24.44 -10.38
N ARG A 114 -16.57 25.07 -11.43
CA ARG A 114 -17.60 24.51 -12.27
C ARG A 114 -16.92 23.66 -13.33
N LEU A 115 -17.38 22.43 -13.46
CA LEU A 115 -16.83 21.44 -14.39
C LEU A 115 -17.77 21.29 -15.57
N GLU A 116 -17.24 21.43 -16.77
CA GLU A 116 -17.95 21.17 -18.03
C GLU A 116 -17.20 20.07 -18.79
N PRO A 117 -17.91 19.06 -19.35
CA PRO A 117 -17.25 18.06 -20.20
C PRO A 117 -16.58 18.72 -21.41
N VAL A 118 -15.39 18.27 -21.77
CA VAL A 118 -14.67 18.76 -22.96
C VAL A 118 -15.51 18.44 -24.20
N GLY A 119 -15.67 19.42 -25.10
CA GLY A 119 -16.56 19.35 -26.26
C GLY A 119 -18.01 19.72 -26.00
N GLY A 120 -18.35 20.23 -24.79
CA GLY A 120 -19.60 20.88 -24.47
C GLY A 120 -19.78 22.23 -25.20
N ARG A 121 -20.96 22.86 -25.02
CA ARG A 121 -21.34 24.11 -25.74
C ARG A 121 -20.36 25.28 -25.56
N SER A 122 -19.58 25.29 -24.49
CA SER A 122 -18.66 26.36 -24.11
C SER A 122 -17.18 25.98 -24.21
N SER A 123 -16.85 24.72 -24.52
CA SER A 123 -15.46 24.24 -24.57
C SER A 123 -14.79 24.61 -25.88
N PRO A 124 -13.60 25.25 -25.88
CA PRO A 124 -12.83 25.52 -27.09
C PRO A 124 -12.14 24.27 -27.68
N ARG A 125 -12.25 23.10 -27.07
CA ARG A 125 -11.54 21.87 -27.44
C ARG A 125 -12.40 20.91 -28.26
N PRO A 126 -11.81 20.13 -29.19
CA PRO A 126 -12.52 19.14 -29.98
C PRO A 126 -13.00 17.95 -29.12
N ARG A 127 -14.10 17.29 -29.57
CA ARG A 127 -14.77 16.18 -28.88
C ARG A 127 -13.94 14.87 -28.72
N ASP A 128 -12.76 14.77 -29.29
CA ASP A 128 -11.94 13.53 -29.30
C ASP A 128 -11.05 13.35 -28.06
N SER A 129 -11.24 14.16 -27.01
CA SER A 129 -10.34 14.18 -25.82
C SER A 129 -10.72 13.16 -24.71
N GLY A 130 -11.59 12.20 -24.99
CA GLY A 130 -12.02 11.21 -23.99
C GLY A 130 -12.87 11.82 -22.86
N ASP A 131 -12.92 11.17 -21.68
CA ASP A 131 -13.66 11.61 -20.49
C ASP A 131 -12.89 12.72 -19.74
N ALA A 132 -12.72 13.88 -20.39
CA ALA A 132 -12.02 15.03 -19.81
C ALA A 132 -13.00 16.17 -19.49
N TYR A 133 -12.66 16.98 -18.48
CA TYR A 133 -13.45 18.12 -18.03
C TYR A 133 -12.65 19.42 -18.15
N GLU A 134 -13.35 20.52 -18.39
CA GLU A 134 -12.83 21.87 -18.30
C GLU A 134 -13.38 22.52 -17.03
N ALA A 135 -12.49 23.05 -16.18
CA ALA A 135 -12.82 23.66 -14.91
C ALA A 135 -12.76 25.19 -14.98
N VAL A 136 -13.89 25.85 -14.76
CA VAL A 136 -13.96 27.29 -14.56
C VAL A 136 -13.94 27.59 -13.08
N ILE A 137 -12.95 28.33 -12.61
CA ILE A 137 -12.75 28.64 -11.19
C ILE A 137 -13.85 29.55 -10.69
N ILE A 138 -14.61 29.08 -9.69
CA ILE A 138 -15.59 29.88 -8.95
C ILE A 138 -14.89 30.61 -7.81
N ARG A 139 -14.05 29.90 -7.05
CA ARG A 139 -13.31 30.44 -5.91
C ARG A 139 -12.09 29.59 -5.59
N LYS A 140 -10.97 30.21 -5.31
CA LYS A 140 -9.83 29.57 -4.66
C LYS A 140 -10.20 29.32 -3.19
N LEU A 141 -10.16 28.07 -2.74
CA LEU A 141 -10.34 27.72 -1.35
C LEU A 141 -9.04 27.94 -0.61
N GLU A 142 -9.10 28.58 0.56
CA GLU A 142 -7.92 28.76 1.38
C GLU A 142 -7.31 27.39 1.69
N ALA A 143 -5.99 27.29 1.47
CA ALA A 143 -5.25 26.08 1.81
C ALA A 143 -5.36 25.85 3.31
N ALA A 144 -5.67 24.64 3.71
CA ALA A 144 -5.43 24.20 5.07
C ALA A 144 -3.90 24.18 5.27
N SER A 145 -3.34 25.19 5.91
CA SER A 145 -1.93 25.51 6.13
C SER A 145 -1.15 25.80 4.84
N PRO A 146 -0.26 26.79 4.80
CA PRO A 146 0.61 27.02 3.67
C PRO A 146 1.36 25.71 3.39
N SER A 147 1.39 25.28 2.13
CA SER A 147 2.12 24.07 1.74
C SER A 147 3.61 24.34 1.99
N ARG A 148 4.12 23.84 3.12
CA ARG A 148 5.54 23.94 3.45
C ARG A 148 6.31 23.16 2.40
N LEU A 149 7.25 23.82 1.76
CA LEU A 149 8.20 23.22 0.84
C LEU A 149 9.40 22.76 1.67
N VAL A 150 9.75 21.49 1.59
CA VAL A 150 10.97 20.98 2.19
C VAL A 150 12.05 20.89 1.12
N GLY A 151 13.25 21.34 1.42
CA GLY A 151 14.36 21.33 0.48
C GLY A 151 15.69 21.63 1.15
N VAL A 152 16.76 21.47 0.38
CA VAL A 152 18.13 21.74 0.81
C VAL A 152 18.56 23.12 0.36
N VAL A 153 19.09 23.92 1.28
CA VAL A 153 19.68 25.21 0.96
C VAL A 153 20.99 25.01 0.20
N ARG A 154 21.12 25.65 -0.97
CA ARG A 154 22.34 25.72 -1.75
C ARG A 154 22.74 27.16 -1.92
N GLU A 155 23.89 27.51 -1.44
CA GLU A 155 24.49 28.84 -1.66
C GLU A 155 25.34 28.84 -2.93
N SER A 156 25.19 29.89 -3.72
CA SER A 156 25.97 30.12 -4.92
C SER A 156 26.39 31.61 -4.99
N PRO A 157 27.33 31.99 -5.84
CA PRO A 157 27.66 33.40 -6.07
C PRO A 157 26.46 34.28 -6.49
N GLN A 158 25.40 33.65 -7.01
CA GLN A 158 24.17 34.30 -7.46
C GLN A 158 23.07 34.36 -6.38
N GLY A 159 23.35 33.92 -5.15
CA GLY A 159 22.44 33.91 -4.02
C GLY A 159 22.07 32.49 -3.54
N ALA A 160 21.26 32.42 -2.49
CA ALA A 160 20.81 31.17 -1.90
C ALA A 160 19.58 30.62 -2.63
N ARG A 161 19.52 29.30 -2.79
CA ARG A 161 18.41 28.59 -3.40
C ARG A 161 17.95 27.43 -2.54
N LEU A 162 16.67 27.13 -2.59
CA LEU A 162 16.08 25.90 -2.07
C LEU A 162 15.98 24.90 -3.21
N VAL A 163 16.65 23.76 -3.06
CA VAL A 163 16.50 22.58 -3.92
C VAL A 163 15.48 21.67 -3.28
N PRO A 164 14.26 21.51 -3.85
CA PRO A 164 13.21 20.70 -3.26
C PRO A 164 13.63 19.23 -3.14
N ILE A 165 13.16 18.56 -2.09
CA ILE A 165 13.31 17.10 -1.92
C ILE A 165 12.27 16.31 -2.71
N ASP A 166 11.14 16.94 -3.08
CA ASP A 166 10.09 16.32 -3.89
C ASP A 166 10.60 16.02 -5.30
N LYS A 167 10.61 14.74 -5.66
CA LYS A 167 10.99 14.22 -7.00
C LYS A 167 10.16 14.81 -8.15
N LYS A 168 8.97 15.32 -7.85
CA LYS A 168 8.04 15.93 -8.82
C LYS A 168 8.26 17.43 -9.00
N ALA A 169 9.01 18.07 -8.10
CA ALA A 169 9.31 19.49 -8.22
C ALA A 169 10.20 19.76 -9.45
N ARG A 170 9.73 20.63 -10.35
CA ARG A 170 10.41 20.92 -11.64
C ARG A 170 11.39 22.06 -11.59
N GLY A 171 11.78 22.58 -10.41
CA GLY A 171 12.68 23.71 -10.31
C GLY A 171 13.10 24.04 -8.89
N GLU A 172 14.10 24.91 -8.80
CA GLU A 172 14.60 25.47 -7.57
C GLU A 172 13.80 26.73 -7.20
N TYR A 173 13.86 27.11 -5.94
CA TYR A 173 13.28 28.36 -5.43
C TYR A 173 14.40 29.29 -4.97
N ALA A 174 14.22 30.60 -5.14
CA ALA A 174 15.16 31.58 -4.63
C ALA A 174 14.86 31.89 -3.15
N ILE A 175 15.91 32.02 -2.36
CA ILE A 175 15.81 32.47 -0.97
C ILE A 175 16.53 33.83 -0.86
N ASP A 176 15.81 34.85 -0.40
CA ASP A 176 16.41 36.14 -0.11
C ASP A 176 17.28 36.04 1.16
N LYS A 177 18.33 36.82 1.26
CA LYS A 177 19.22 36.81 2.43
C LYS A 177 18.48 37.09 3.74
N ALA A 178 17.45 37.93 3.68
CA ALA A 178 16.56 38.21 4.84
C ALA A 178 15.63 37.05 5.20
N ASP A 179 15.33 36.16 4.23
CA ASP A 179 14.40 35.05 4.36
C ASP A 179 15.11 33.70 4.66
N LEU A 180 16.44 33.69 4.82
CA LEU A 180 17.24 32.49 5.13
C LEU A 180 16.98 31.93 6.54
N GLY A 181 16.48 32.75 7.50
CA GLY A 181 16.23 32.29 8.86
C GLY A 181 17.46 31.70 9.57
N GLY A 182 18.68 32.12 9.19
CA GLY A 182 19.94 31.57 9.71
C GLY A 182 20.33 30.19 9.15
N ALA A 183 19.63 29.69 8.14
CA ALA A 183 19.98 28.44 7.48
C ALA A 183 21.31 28.56 6.72
N LYS A 184 22.08 27.48 6.71
CA LYS A 184 23.42 27.40 6.11
C LYS A 184 23.37 26.59 4.81
N ASN A 185 24.42 26.71 4.02
CA ASN A 185 24.61 25.84 2.85
C ASN A 185 24.57 24.37 3.28
N ASN A 186 23.96 23.53 2.45
CA ASN A 186 23.78 22.10 2.68
C ASN A 186 22.88 21.75 3.90
N GLU A 187 21.99 22.66 4.28
CA GLU A 187 21.03 22.42 5.36
C GLU A 187 19.64 22.13 4.81
N LEU A 188 18.98 21.11 5.35
CA LEU A 188 17.59 20.76 5.10
C LEU A 188 16.69 21.72 5.87
N VAL A 189 15.75 22.34 5.18
CA VAL A 189 14.84 23.32 5.77
C VAL A 189 13.42 23.13 5.27
N ALA A 190 12.45 23.54 6.08
CA ALA A 190 11.10 23.79 5.63
C ALA A 190 10.95 25.29 5.31
N ALA A 191 10.35 25.60 4.15
CA ALA A 191 10.16 26.94 3.68
C ALA A 191 8.73 27.16 3.19
N GLU A 192 8.26 28.39 3.22
CA GLU A 192 6.96 28.82 2.72
C GLU A 192 7.12 29.70 1.48
N PRO A 193 6.23 29.55 0.47
CA PRO A 193 6.23 30.44 -0.69
C PRO A 193 5.97 31.88 -0.26
N VAL A 194 6.76 32.82 -0.81
CA VAL A 194 6.57 34.27 -0.63
C VAL A 194 6.33 34.93 -2.00
N HIS A 195 5.62 36.03 -2.01
CA HIS A 195 5.37 36.77 -3.26
C HIS A 195 6.66 37.29 -3.87
N GLY A 196 6.81 37.13 -5.19
CA GLY A 196 7.90 37.65 -5.96
C GLY A 196 8.79 36.59 -6.63
N ARG A 197 9.71 37.06 -7.47
CA ARG A 197 10.72 36.23 -8.11
C ARG A 197 12.09 36.88 -8.04
N ILE A 198 13.15 36.09 -7.94
CA ILE A 198 14.53 36.50 -8.05
C ILE A 198 15.18 35.72 -9.18
N ALA A 199 15.76 36.38 -10.16
CA ALA A 199 16.39 35.75 -11.33
C ALA A 199 15.51 34.69 -12.04
N GLY A 200 14.18 34.94 -12.10
CA GLY A 200 13.22 34.03 -12.71
C GLY A 200 12.66 32.93 -11.78
N PHE A 201 13.25 32.69 -10.61
CA PHE A 201 12.82 31.71 -9.64
C PHE A 201 11.79 32.28 -8.67
N ALA A 202 10.76 31.50 -8.32
CA ALA A 202 9.82 31.86 -7.27
C ALA A 202 10.53 31.96 -5.92
N LYS A 203 10.10 32.89 -5.06
CA LYS A 203 10.71 33.11 -3.74
C LYS A 203 10.10 32.24 -2.66
N VAL A 204 10.96 31.81 -1.72
CA VAL A 204 10.53 31.14 -0.48
C VAL A 204 11.24 31.75 0.71
N ARG A 205 10.62 31.60 1.91
CA ARG A 205 11.19 31.96 3.22
C ARG A 205 11.36 30.69 4.03
N VAL A 206 12.53 30.52 4.64
CA VAL A 206 12.79 29.45 5.59
C VAL A 206 12.01 29.71 6.87
N VAL A 207 11.19 28.74 7.29
CA VAL A 207 10.39 28.79 8.53
C VAL A 207 10.91 27.84 9.60
N GLU A 208 11.64 26.79 9.17
CA GLU A 208 12.17 25.78 10.10
C GLU A 208 13.48 25.22 9.55
N ARG A 209 14.47 25.04 10.42
CA ARG A 209 15.73 24.36 10.13
C ARG A 209 15.64 22.94 10.64
N ILE A 210 15.73 21.95 9.74
CA ILE A 210 15.50 20.55 10.07
C ILE A 210 16.81 19.84 10.42
N GLY A 211 17.89 20.11 9.69
CA GLY A 211 19.21 19.53 9.97
C GLY A 211 20.22 19.66 8.83
N SER A 212 21.50 19.43 9.13
CA SER A 212 22.54 19.39 8.10
C SER A 212 22.47 18.11 7.27
N MET A 213 22.64 18.23 5.96
CA MET A 213 22.76 17.08 5.05
C MET A 213 24.03 16.27 5.26
N ASP A 214 25.01 16.83 5.98
CA ASP A 214 26.24 16.12 6.36
C ASP A 214 25.97 15.13 7.51
N SER A 215 24.81 15.25 8.18
CA SER A 215 24.38 14.29 9.19
C SER A 215 23.59 13.14 8.57
N PRO A 216 24.01 11.90 8.73
CA PRO A 216 23.30 10.73 8.21
C PRO A 216 21.84 10.64 8.70
N ARG A 217 21.58 11.14 9.90
CA ARG A 217 20.23 11.17 10.52
C ARG A 217 19.25 12.07 9.77
N THR A 218 19.71 12.98 8.93
CA THR A 218 18.87 13.88 8.14
C THR A 218 18.13 13.12 7.03
N ILE A 219 18.65 11.98 6.58
CA ILE A 219 18.02 11.16 5.55
C ILE A 219 16.60 10.74 5.95
N SER A 220 16.40 10.21 7.14
CA SER A 220 15.06 9.85 7.63
C SER A 220 14.17 11.08 7.84
N LEU A 221 14.74 12.22 8.26
CA LEU A 221 13.98 13.46 8.43
C LEU A 221 13.39 13.94 7.09
N ILE A 222 14.10 13.75 5.98
CA ILE A 222 13.57 14.05 4.66
C ILE A 222 12.28 13.25 4.41
N ALA A 223 12.30 11.93 4.60
CA ALA A 223 11.13 11.07 4.38
C ALA A 223 9.99 11.41 5.36
N ILE A 224 10.31 11.69 6.63
CA ILE A 224 9.35 12.09 7.64
C ILE A 224 8.58 13.35 7.20
N HIS A 225 9.29 14.38 6.77
CA HIS A 225 8.67 15.64 6.35
C HIS A 225 7.94 15.51 5.01
N ASP A 226 8.52 14.80 4.03
CA ASP A 226 7.93 14.62 2.69
C ASP A 226 6.58 13.89 2.78
N HIS A 227 6.50 12.87 3.63
CA HIS A 227 5.28 12.09 3.84
C HIS A 227 4.39 12.62 4.98
N GLY A 228 4.75 13.71 5.65
CA GLY A 228 3.96 14.30 6.72
C GLY A 228 3.76 13.36 7.92
N ILE A 229 4.78 12.60 8.30
CA ILE A 229 4.75 11.72 9.48
C ILE A 229 4.80 12.60 10.74
N PRO A 230 3.81 12.53 11.65
CA PRO A 230 3.81 13.35 12.86
C PRO A 230 4.85 12.83 13.86
N VAL A 231 5.84 13.66 14.20
CA VAL A 231 6.93 13.30 15.13
C VAL A 231 6.59 13.68 16.56
N GLU A 232 6.17 14.93 16.77
CA GLU A 232 5.92 15.48 18.10
C GLU A 232 4.58 15.02 18.68
N PHE A 233 4.56 14.72 19.96
CA PHE A 233 3.33 14.47 20.71
C PHE A 233 2.84 15.77 21.34
N PRO A 234 1.50 16.03 21.34
CA PRO A 234 0.92 17.12 22.10
C PRO A 234 1.20 16.96 23.60
N GLU A 235 1.39 18.06 24.32
CA GLU A 235 1.67 18.08 25.76
C GLU A 235 0.63 17.27 26.55
N ALA A 236 -0.66 17.43 26.24
CA ALA A 236 -1.73 16.69 26.89
C ALA A 236 -1.61 15.14 26.75
N ALA A 237 -1.05 14.64 25.64
CA ALA A 237 -0.80 13.22 25.45
C ALA A 237 0.43 12.75 26.26
N LEU A 238 1.48 13.58 26.31
CA LEU A 238 2.67 13.32 27.14
C LEU A 238 2.33 13.34 28.63
N ASP A 239 1.54 14.28 29.09
CA ASP A 239 1.10 14.37 30.48
C ASP A 239 0.26 13.16 30.87
N GLN A 240 -0.67 12.72 30.00
CA GLN A 240 -1.43 11.52 30.23
C GLN A 240 -0.55 10.27 30.30
N ALA A 241 0.46 10.15 29.43
CA ALA A 241 1.40 9.04 29.45
C ALA A 241 2.25 9.01 30.74
N LYS A 242 2.76 10.17 31.19
CA LYS A 242 3.52 10.32 32.44
C LYS A 242 2.70 10.04 33.69
N ALA A 243 1.39 10.36 33.66
CA ALA A 243 0.48 10.10 34.77
C ALA A 243 0.03 8.64 34.87
N ALA A 244 0.27 7.83 33.81
CA ALA A 244 -0.10 6.41 33.79
C ALA A 244 0.65 5.63 34.87
N GLN A 245 -0.05 4.74 35.58
CA GLN A 245 0.51 3.94 36.67
C GLN A 245 0.64 2.48 36.26
N PRO A 246 1.57 1.71 36.83
CA PRO A 246 1.61 0.26 36.70
C PRO A 246 0.26 -0.37 37.10
N ILE A 247 -0.04 -1.53 36.51
CA ILE A 247 -1.32 -2.20 36.70
C ILE A 247 -1.53 -2.71 38.12
N ASP A 248 -2.75 -2.55 38.65
CA ASP A 248 -3.25 -3.33 39.76
C ASP A 248 -3.84 -4.63 39.22
N ALA A 249 -3.42 -5.77 39.78
CA ALA A 249 -3.86 -7.11 39.34
C ALA A 249 -5.33 -7.42 39.69
N LYS A 250 -5.99 -6.56 40.48
CA LYS A 250 -7.36 -6.81 40.98
C LYS A 250 -8.36 -6.94 39.83
N GLY A 251 -9.16 -8.04 39.88
CA GLY A 251 -10.19 -8.30 38.86
C GLY A 251 -9.67 -8.86 37.55
N ARG A 252 -8.37 -9.19 37.46
CA ARG A 252 -7.74 -9.76 36.26
C ARG A 252 -7.35 -11.23 36.49
N THR A 253 -7.31 -12.01 35.43
CA THR A 253 -6.80 -13.37 35.47
C THR A 253 -5.31 -13.37 35.77
N ASP A 254 -4.87 -14.11 36.77
CA ASP A 254 -3.44 -14.24 37.10
C ASP A 254 -2.76 -15.27 36.18
N LEU A 255 -1.92 -14.78 35.27
CA LEU A 255 -1.13 -15.56 34.33
C LEU A 255 0.37 -15.57 34.67
N ARG A 256 0.79 -15.03 35.84
CA ARG A 256 2.20 -14.88 36.22
C ARG A 256 2.92 -16.19 36.44
N SER A 257 2.17 -17.26 36.74
CA SER A 257 2.70 -18.63 36.87
C SER A 257 2.96 -19.33 35.54
N VAL A 258 2.38 -18.82 34.43
CA VAL A 258 2.62 -19.37 33.09
C VAL A 258 3.92 -18.78 32.54
N PRO A 259 4.93 -19.61 32.18
CA PRO A 259 6.22 -19.12 31.73
C PRO A 259 6.17 -18.59 30.28
N LEU A 260 5.43 -17.49 30.06
CA LEU A 260 5.32 -16.81 28.78
C LEU A 260 6.68 -16.23 28.37
N LEU A 261 7.02 -16.34 27.09
CA LEU A 261 8.27 -15.83 26.50
C LEU A 261 7.98 -14.77 25.45
N THR A 262 8.78 -13.70 25.41
CA THR A 262 8.81 -12.79 24.26
C THR A 262 9.96 -13.17 23.33
N ILE A 263 9.72 -13.15 21.99
CA ILE A 263 10.71 -13.50 20.96
C ILE A 263 10.67 -12.46 19.87
N ASP A 264 11.70 -11.59 19.83
CA ASP A 264 11.70 -10.34 19.06
C ASP A 264 13.04 -10.09 18.35
N PRO A 265 13.14 -9.06 17.50
CA PRO A 265 14.44 -8.52 17.07
C PRO A 265 15.29 -8.05 18.26
N PRO A 266 16.64 -8.08 18.15
CA PRO A 266 17.52 -7.70 19.26
C PRO A 266 17.37 -6.25 19.73
N ASP A 267 16.95 -5.37 18.83
CA ASP A 267 16.75 -3.94 19.01
C ASP A 267 15.31 -3.53 19.38
N ALA A 268 14.38 -4.49 19.48
CA ALA A 268 12.99 -4.24 19.88
C ALA A 268 12.92 -3.71 21.33
N ARG A 269 12.03 -2.72 21.53
CA ARG A 269 11.70 -2.13 22.83
C ARG A 269 10.22 -2.28 23.19
N ASP A 270 9.38 -2.43 22.18
CA ASP A 270 7.93 -2.50 22.20
C ASP A 270 7.48 -3.97 22.03
N HIS A 271 7.63 -4.76 23.12
CA HIS A 271 7.23 -6.17 23.13
C HIS A 271 5.71 -6.26 23.22
N ASP A 272 5.05 -6.40 22.08
CA ASP A 272 3.59 -6.50 21.97
C ASP A 272 3.06 -7.86 22.43
N ASP A 273 3.82 -8.95 22.19
CA ASP A 273 3.34 -10.33 22.35
C ASP A 273 4.28 -11.21 23.18
N ALA A 274 3.68 -12.10 23.93
CA ALA A 274 4.36 -13.18 24.63
C ALA A 274 3.59 -14.48 24.42
N ILE A 275 4.31 -15.60 24.26
CA ILE A 275 3.75 -16.87 23.90
C ILE A 275 4.14 -17.98 24.88
N TRP A 276 3.26 -18.95 25.02
CA TRP A 276 3.49 -20.22 25.69
C TRP A 276 2.73 -21.33 24.97
N ALA A 277 3.26 -22.54 24.94
CA ALA A 277 2.53 -23.72 24.51
C ALA A 277 2.92 -24.95 25.33
N GLY A 278 1.99 -25.86 25.44
CA GLY A 278 2.18 -27.14 26.10
C GLY A 278 1.19 -28.19 25.60
N PRO A 279 1.34 -29.46 26.01
CA PRO A 279 0.43 -30.53 25.62
C PRO A 279 -0.99 -30.27 26.16
N ASP A 280 -1.99 -30.68 25.39
CA ASP A 280 -3.38 -30.66 25.85
C ASP A 280 -3.66 -31.97 26.64
N PRO A 281 -4.02 -31.91 27.95
CA PRO A 281 -4.29 -33.09 28.74
C PRO A 281 -5.57 -33.84 28.30
N ASP A 282 -6.46 -33.15 27.57
CA ASP A 282 -7.77 -33.70 27.19
C ASP A 282 -7.77 -34.35 25.80
N HIS A 283 -6.71 -34.11 24.99
CA HIS A 283 -6.60 -34.63 23.62
C HIS A 283 -5.19 -35.13 23.33
N ASP A 284 -5.05 -36.42 23.05
CA ASP A 284 -3.78 -37.04 22.73
C ASP A 284 -3.10 -36.39 21.52
N GLY A 285 -1.83 -35.96 21.69
CA GLY A 285 -1.07 -35.23 20.71
C GLY A 285 -1.56 -33.79 20.43
N GLY A 286 -2.58 -33.34 21.16
CA GLY A 286 -3.08 -31.97 21.09
C GLY A 286 -2.20 -30.96 21.84
N HIS A 287 -2.41 -29.69 21.55
CA HIS A 287 -1.65 -28.59 22.16
C HIS A 287 -2.57 -27.48 22.66
N ILE A 288 -2.22 -26.91 23.80
CA ILE A 288 -2.73 -25.64 24.29
C ILE A 288 -1.70 -24.58 23.94
N VAL A 289 -2.13 -23.53 23.25
CA VAL A 289 -1.32 -22.35 22.93
C VAL A 289 -1.92 -21.15 23.64
N LEU A 290 -1.09 -20.40 24.36
CA LEU A 290 -1.46 -19.13 24.97
C LEU A 290 -0.65 -18.01 24.29
N VAL A 291 -1.38 -17.03 23.77
CA VAL A 291 -0.81 -15.81 23.19
C VAL A 291 -1.31 -14.64 24.03
N ALA A 292 -0.41 -13.96 24.73
CA ALA A 292 -0.71 -12.80 25.55
C ALA A 292 -0.21 -11.53 24.83
N ILE A 293 -1.11 -10.58 24.65
CA ILE A 293 -0.85 -9.31 23.96
C ILE A 293 -0.95 -8.18 24.96
N ALA A 294 -0.08 -7.18 24.84
CA ALA A 294 -0.08 -5.97 25.67
C ALA A 294 -1.48 -5.32 25.72
N ASP A 295 -2.04 -5.10 26.90
CA ASP A 295 -3.36 -4.47 27.08
C ASP A 295 -3.26 -2.94 26.97
N VAL A 296 -3.01 -2.46 25.76
CA VAL A 296 -2.91 -1.02 25.46
C VAL A 296 -4.24 -0.30 25.73
N ALA A 297 -5.38 -0.99 25.59
CA ALA A 297 -6.70 -0.44 25.87
C ALA A 297 -6.89 -0.06 27.36
N HIS A 298 -6.07 -0.58 28.26
CA HIS A 298 -6.05 -0.17 29.67
C HIS A 298 -5.54 1.28 29.83
N TYR A 299 -4.53 1.67 29.06
CA TYR A 299 -3.89 2.99 29.16
C TYR A 299 -4.49 4.00 28.17
N VAL A 300 -4.83 3.56 26.98
CA VAL A 300 -5.35 4.39 25.90
C VAL A 300 -6.85 4.24 25.83
N THR A 301 -7.56 5.01 26.64
CA THR A 301 -9.03 4.98 26.71
C THR A 301 -9.67 5.81 25.60
N SER A 302 -10.85 5.40 25.14
CA SER A 302 -11.58 6.05 24.04
C SER A 302 -11.76 7.55 24.26
N GLY A 303 -11.39 8.37 23.27
CA GLY A 303 -11.52 9.83 23.28
C GLY A 303 -10.50 10.59 24.12
N SER A 304 -9.57 9.90 24.80
CA SER A 304 -8.49 10.54 25.57
C SER A 304 -7.50 11.29 24.67
N ALA A 305 -6.57 12.05 25.27
CA ALA A 305 -5.52 12.72 24.50
C ALA A 305 -4.60 11.72 23.77
N LEU A 306 -4.26 10.62 24.44
CA LEU A 306 -3.49 9.50 23.86
C LEU A 306 -4.23 8.86 22.68
N ASP A 307 -5.54 8.61 22.82
CA ASP A 307 -6.37 7.99 21.76
C ASP A 307 -6.47 8.87 20.51
N LYS A 308 -6.69 10.18 20.70
CA LYS A 308 -6.73 11.15 19.60
C LYS A 308 -5.41 11.22 18.82
N GLU A 309 -4.28 11.13 19.52
CA GLU A 309 -2.97 11.12 18.87
C GLU A 309 -2.66 9.76 18.23
N ALA A 310 -3.05 8.66 18.88
CA ALA A 310 -2.87 7.32 18.34
C ALA A 310 -3.63 7.11 17.02
N ILE A 311 -4.90 7.53 16.94
CA ILE A 311 -5.67 7.44 15.68
C ILE A 311 -5.09 8.35 14.59
N LYS A 312 -4.66 9.56 14.91
CA LYS A 312 -4.04 10.49 13.95
C LYS A 312 -2.77 9.90 13.33
N ARG A 313 -1.95 9.18 14.12
CA ARG A 313 -0.78 8.46 13.65
C ARG A 313 -1.16 7.17 12.90
N GLY A 314 -2.13 6.44 13.42
CA GLY A 314 -2.64 5.17 12.91
C GLY A 314 -1.72 3.98 13.15
N ASN A 315 -0.42 4.18 13.05
CA ASN A 315 0.62 3.19 13.31
C ASN A 315 1.98 3.83 13.61
N SER A 316 2.89 3.05 14.20
CA SER A 316 4.32 3.40 14.27
C SER A 316 4.96 3.31 12.89
N THR A 317 5.99 4.13 12.64
CA THR A 317 6.75 4.15 11.38
C THR A 317 8.22 3.85 11.67
N TYR A 318 8.81 2.89 10.93
CA TYR A 318 10.14 2.34 11.22
C TYR A 318 11.16 2.79 10.17
N PHE A 319 12.09 3.65 10.56
CA PHE A 319 13.19 4.11 9.72
C PHE A 319 14.48 3.36 10.07
N PRO A 320 15.50 3.32 9.20
CA PRO A 320 16.75 2.63 9.49
C PRO A 320 17.48 3.14 10.76
N ASP A 321 17.33 4.43 11.11
CA ASP A 321 18.00 5.07 12.24
C ASP A 321 17.10 5.39 13.44
N ARG A 322 15.78 5.30 13.28
CA ARG A 322 14.81 5.67 14.32
C ARG A 322 13.44 5.05 14.12
N VAL A 323 12.65 5.06 15.18
CA VAL A 323 11.22 4.76 15.13
C VAL A 323 10.45 6.03 15.46
N VAL A 324 9.39 6.31 14.69
CA VAL A 324 8.38 7.30 15.08
C VAL A 324 7.18 6.53 15.62
N PRO A 325 7.04 6.44 16.96
CA PRO A 325 6.08 5.54 17.57
C PRO A 325 4.64 6.09 17.52
N MET A 326 3.64 5.19 17.54
CA MET A 326 2.23 5.55 17.66
C MET A 326 1.89 6.11 19.03
N LEU A 327 2.54 5.63 20.09
CA LEU A 327 2.35 6.02 21.48
C LEU A 327 3.64 6.59 22.06
N PRO A 328 3.59 7.50 23.06
CA PRO A 328 4.79 7.95 23.79
C PRO A 328 5.62 6.78 24.34
N GLU A 329 6.95 6.98 24.48
CA GLU A 329 7.89 5.95 24.93
C GLU A 329 7.57 5.40 26.33
N GLU A 330 7.02 6.22 27.22
CA GLU A 330 6.56 5.83 28.56
C GLU A 330 5.53 4.68 28.51
N LEU A 331 4.75 4.62 27.43
CA LEU A 331 3.83 3.53 27.19
C LEU A 331 4.43 2.48 26.27
N SER A 332 4.86 2.87 25.06
CA SER A 332 5.26 1.91 24.02
C SER A 332 6.49 1.10 24.39
N ALA A 333 7.49 1.72 25.03
CA ALA A 333 8.73 1.06 25.42
C ALA A 333 8.78 0.70 26.91
N ASP A 334 7.75 1.04 27.71
CA ASP A 334 7.72 0.71 29.14
C ASP A 334 6.39 0.06 29.57
N LEU A 335 5.36 0.83 29.97
CA LEU A 335 4.17 0.32 30.66
C LEU A 335 3.37 -0.72 29.84
N CYS A 336 3.31 -0.57 28.52
CA CYS A 336 2.66 -1.54 27.64
C CYS A 336 3.59 -2.70 27.25
N SER A 337 4.92 -2.48 27.16
CA SER A 337 5.88 -3.50 26.73
C SER A 337 5.97 -4.67 27.70
N LEU A 338 5.81 -5.91 27.21
CA LEU A 338 5.82 -7.15 28.00
C LEU A 338 7.25 -7.55 28.42
N LYS A 339 7.88 -6.69 29.23
CA LYS A 339 9.27 -6.85 29.71
C LYS A 339 9.46 -8.08 30.58
N GLU A 340 10.63 -8.69 30.47
CA GLU A 340 11.04 -9.83 31.29
C GLU A 340 11.01 -9.49 32.78
N GLY A 341 10.43 -10.38 33.59
CA GLY A 341 10.41 -10.31 35.05
C GLY A 341 9.46 -9.24 35.63
N VAL A 342 8.70 -8.51 34.80
CA VAL A 342 7.83 -7.42 35.26
C VAL A 342 6.36 -7.79 35.04
N ASP A 343 5.51 -7.45 36.03
CA ASP A 343 4.06 -7.62 35.89
C ASP A 343 3.50 -6.64 34.87
N ARG A 344 2.80 -7.16 33.85
CA ARG A 344 2.22 -6.37 32.76
C ARG A 344 0.77 -6.77 32.48
N PRO A 345 -0.13 -5.80 32.22
CA PRO A 345 -1.48 -6.11 31.79
C PRO A 345 -1.48 -6.71 30.39
N CYS A 346 -2.26 -7.75 30.21
CA CYS A 346 -2.40 -8.37 28.89
C CYS A 346 -3.85 -8.72 28.56
N LEU A 347 -4.14 -8.77 27.27
CA LEU A 347 -5.32 -9.43 26.72
C LEU A 347 -4.82 -10.71 26.03
N ALA A 348 -5.14 -11.86 26.59
CA ALA A 348 -4.61 -13.13 26.13
C ALA A 348 -5.69 -13.97 25.44
N VAL A 349 -5.27 -14.80 24.50
CA VAL A 349 -6.09 -15.85 23.91
C VAL A 349 -5.49 -17.21 24.19
N ARG A 350 -6.28 -18.07 24.83
CA ARG A 350 -5.99 -19.49 25.00
C ARG A 350 -6.65 -20.25 23.86
N MET A 351 -5.87 -20.96 23.07
CA MET A 351 -6.32 -21.75 21.92
C MET A 351 -5.99 -23.23 22.15
N VAL A 352 -6.90 -24.13 21.78
CA VAL A 352 -6.71 -25.56 21.82
C VAL A 352 -6.66 -26.11 20.41
N PHE A 353 -5.65 -26.92 20.12
CA PHE A 353 -5.43 -27.54 18.82
C PHE A 353 -5.35 -29.06 18.94
N ASP A 354 -5.80 -29.78 17.90
CA ASP A 354 -5.56 -31.23 17.80
C ASP A 354 -4.12 -31.51 17.28
N ALA A 355 -3.75 -32.79 17.26
CA ALA A 355 -2.45 -33.26 16.79
C ALA A 355 -2.09 -32.85 15.36
N HIS A 356 -3.09 -32.45 14.56
CA HIS A 356 -2.92 -31.98 13.17
C HIS A 356 -2.93 -30.45 13.03
N GLY A 357 -2.97 -29.72 14.14
CA GLY A 357 -2.97 -28.26 14.18
C GLY A 357 -4.31 -27.61 13.86
N HIS A 358 -5.43 -28.35 13.85
CA HIS A 358 -6.74 -27.75 13.68
C HIS A 358 -7.25 -27.20 15.02
N LYS A 359 -7.60 -25.92 15.04
CA LYS A 359 -8.13 -25.25 16.22
C LYS A 359 -9.50 -25.84 16.63
N LYS A 360 -9.62 -26.32 17.86
CA LYS A 360 -10.85 -26.85 18.44
C LYS A 360 -11.66 -25.78 19.18
N SER A 361 -10.96 -24.97 19.97
CA SER A 361 -11.59 -23.91 20.75
C SER A 361 -10.64 -22.76 21.01
N HIS A 362 -11.21 -21.62 21.42
CA HIS A 362 -10.43 -20.49 21.93
C HIS A 362 -11.22 -19.75 23.00
N GLN A 363 -10.49 -19.07 23.90
CA GLN A 363 -11.05 -18.23 24.97
C GLN A 363 -10.19 -17.00 25.16
N PHE A 364 -10.81 -15.83 25.24
CA PHE A 364 -10.13 -14.57 25.56
C PHE A 364 -10.16 -14.32 27.05
N LEU A 365 -9.03 -13.84 27.57
CA LEU A 365 -8.77 -13.58 28.99
C LEU A 365 -8.11 -12.20 29.11
N ARG A 366 -8.57 -11.38 30.05
CA ARG A 366 -7.87 -10.14 30.39
C ARG A 366 -7.12 -10.36 31.70
N GLY A 367 -5.80 -10.37 31.63
CA GLY A 367 -4.96 -10.86 32.72
C GLY A 367 -3.81 -9.92 33.11
N VAL A 368 -3.07 -10.40 34.10
CA VAL A 368 -1.72 -9.91 34.41
C VAL A 368 -0.75 -11.05 34.18
N MET A 369 0.29 -10.80 33.41
CA MET A 369 1.34 -11.76 33.10
C MET A 369 2.71 -11.25 33.56
N ARG A 370 3.69 -12.16 33.62
CA ARG A 370 5.11 -11.85 33.81
C ARG A 370 5.91 -12.67 32.79
N SER A 371 6.63 -12.02 31.90
CA SER A 371 7.49 -12.72 30.94
C SER A 371 8.64 -13.43 31.68
N ALA A 372 8.82 -14.72 31.40
CA ALA A 372 9.87 -15.53 32.01
C ALA A 372 11.23 -15.34 31.34
N ALA A 373 11.27 -14.90 30.09
CA ALA A 373 12.48 -14.51 29.39
C ALA A 373 12.17 -13.69 28.13
N ARG A 374 13.09 -12.78 27.81
CA ARG A 374 13.16 -12.09 26.53
C ARG A 374 14.22 -12.77 25.65
N LEU A 375 13.81 -13.26 24.49
CA LEU A 375 14.70 -13.93 23.53
C LEU A 375 14.72 -13.17 22.21
N THR A 376 15.85 -13.26 21.51
CA THR A 376 15.91 -12.86 20.11
C THR A 376 15.53 -14.04 19.20
N TYR A 377 15.07 -13.73 17.97
CA TYR A 377 14.80 -14.79 16.98
C TYR A 377 16.01 -15.73 16.76
N ALA A 378 17.23 -15.18 16.74
CA ALA A 378 18.44 -15.96 16.60
C ALA A 378 18.68 -16.91 17.81
N GLN A 379 18.42 -16.43 19.04
CA GLN A 379 18.55 -17.26 20.25
C GLN A 379 17.53 -18.39 20.26
N ALA A 380 16.27 -18.09 19.93
CA ALA A 380 15.23 -19.10 19.80
C ALA A 380 15.56 -20.11 18.69
N GLN A 381 16.02 -19.66 17.53
CA GLN A 381 16.46 -20.52 16.43
C GLN A 381 17.60 -21.45 16.84
N SER A 382 18.62 -20.93 17.54
CA SER A 382 19.74 -21.73 18.03
C SER A 382 19.29 -22.81 19.02
N ALA A 383 18.35 -22.47 19.93
CA ALA A 383 17.77 -23.43 20.87
C ALA A 383 16.97 -24.53 20.15
N PHE A 384 16.21 -24.20 19.11
CA PHE A 384 15.49 -25.18 18.27
C PHE A 384 16.43 -26.12 17.53
N GLY A 385 17.62 -25.63 17.12
CA GLY A 385 18.69 -26.41 16.52
C GLY A 385 19.50 -27.29 17.51
N GLY A 386 19.08 -27.34 18.80
CA GLY A 386 19.75 -28.11 19.82
C GLY A 386 20.96 -27.42 20.48
N ASN A 387 21.24 -26.17 20.16
CA ASN A 387 22.35 -25.36 20.67
C ASN A 387 21.83 -24.15 21.47
N PRO A 388 21.18 -24.34 22.63
CA PRO A 388 20.65 -23.24 23.40
C PRO A 388 21.77 -22.30 23.88
N PRO A 389 21.57 -20.97 23.88
CA PRO A 389 22.52 -20.01 24.41
C PRO A 389 22.96 -20.32 25.82
N ALA A 390 24.22 -20.00 26.15
CA ALA A 390 24.75 -20.17 27.50
C ALA A 390 23.92 -19.37 28.52
N GLY A 391 23.63 -19.96 29.67
CA GLY A 391 22.82 -19.33 30.72
C GLY A 391 21.30 -19.45 30.57
N MET A 392 20.79 -20.02 29.48
CA MET A 392 19.36 -20.26 29.34
C MET A 392 18.86 -21.25 30.42
N SER A 393 17.86 -20.85 31.21
CA SER A 393 17.31 -21.66 32.30
C SER A 393 16.62 -22.94 31.80
N ALA A 394 16.49 -23.95 32.64
CA ALA A 394 15.77 -25.18 32.33
C ALA A 394 14.30 -24.89 31.97
N LEU A 395 13.65 -23.98 32.72
CA LEU A 395 12.28 -23.56 32.49
C LEU A 395 12.11 -23.00 31.05
N VAL A 396 12.99 -22.09 30.64
CA VAL A 396 12.92 -21.47 29.29
C VAL A 396 13.15 -22.52 28.19
N LYS A 397 14.09 -23.45 28.39
CA LYS A 397 14.34 -24.56 27.44
C LYS A 397 13.11 -25.47 27.30
N THR A 398 12.47 -25.83 28.40
CA THR A 398 11.25 -26.68 28.41
C THR A 398 10.09 -25.93 27.71
N THR A 399 9.92 -24.64 27.99
CA THR A 399 8.88 -23.82 27.36
C THR A 399 9.10 -23.71 25.86
N LEU A 400 10.33 -23.43 25.42
CA LEU A 400 10.67 -23.39 24.00
C LEU A 400 10.42 -24.72 23.29
N ALA A 401 10.72 -25.85 23.93
CA ALA A 401 10.43 -27.17 23.37
C ALA A 401 8.92 -27.36 23.13
N GLY A 402 8.07 -27.01 24.11
CA GLY A 402 6.61 -27.09 23.97
C GLY A 402 6.09 -26.16 22.85
N ILE A 403 6.61 -24.95 22.77
CA ILE A 403 6.28 -23.99 21.69
C ILE A 403 6.65 -24.56 20.31
N TRP A 404 7.83 -25.18 20.20
CA TRP A 404 8.31 -25.78 18.96
C TRP A 404 7.47 -27.00 18.53
N GLU A 405 7.09 -27.85 19.47
CA GLU A 405 6.21 -29.01 19.21
C GLU A 405 4.83 -28.55 18.71
N ALA A 406 4.23 -27.56 19.38
CA ALA A 406 2.98 -26.97 18.93
C ALA A 406 3.11 -26.41 17.52
N TYR A 407 4.17 -25.64 17.21
CA TYR A 407 4.41 -25.09 15.89
C TYR A 407 4.50 -26.18 14.81
N ARG A 408 5.14 -27.30 15.07
CA ARG A 408 5.21 -28.43 14.13
C ARG A 408 3.82 -28.96 13.76
N SER A 409 2.91 -29.08 14.72
CA SER A 409 1.52 -29.45 14.45
C SER A 409 0.79 -28.39 13.63
N LEU A 410 0.97 -27.09 13.96
CA LEU A 410 0.35 -25.98 13.25
C LEU A 410 0.83 -25.87 11.79
N THR A 411 2.09 -26.23 11.51
CA THR A 411 2.61 -26.24 10.12
C THR A 411 1.90 -27.26 9.22
N ILE A 412 1.38 -28.35 9.79
CA ILE A 412 0.57 -29.33 9.04
C ILE A 412 -0.73 -28.67 8.57
N ALA A 413 -1.45 -28.00 9.47
CA ALA A 413 -2.67 -27.28 9.13
C ALA A 413 -2.41 -26.11 8.16
N ARG A 414 -1.31 -25.37 8.35
CA ARG A 414 -0.88 -24.33 7.43
C ARG A 414 -0.63 -24.87 6.02
N GLY A 415 0.05 -26.02 5.91
CA GLY A 415 0.30 -26.68 4.61
C GLY A 415 -1.00 -27.04 3.87
N LYS A 416 -2.04 -27.48 4.61
CA LYS A 416 -3.37 -27.75 4.04
C LYS A 416 -4.12 -26.48 3.65
N ARG A 417 -3.94 -25.39 4.41
CA ARG A 417 -4.52 -24.08 4.10
C ARG A 417 -3.92 -23.49 2.83
N ASP A 418 -2.68 -23.82 2.49
CA ASP A 418 -1.94 -23.39 1.29
C ASP A 418 -1.99 -21.86 1.06
N PRO A 419 -1.54 -21.03 2.04
CA PRO A 419 -1.47 -19.59 1.89
C PRO A 419 -0.47 -19.23 0.79
N LEU A 420 -0.59 -18.03 0.21
CA LEU A 420 0.37 -17.52 -0.77
C LEU A 420 1.77 -17.46 -0.15
N ASP A 421 2.69 -18.26 -0.67
CA ASP A 421 4.06 -18.38 -0.16
C ASP A 421 5.03 -17.57 -1.05
N LEU A 422 5.09 -16.26 -0.78
CA LEU A 422 6.02 -15.35 -1.45
C LEU A 422 7.27 -15.22 -0.59
N ASP A 423 8.38 -15.70 -1.12
CA ASP A 423 9.71 -15.49 -0.54
C ASP A 423 10.41 -14.33 -1.28
N LEU A 424 10.25 -13.13 -0.74
CA LEU A 424 10.88 -11.92 -1.27
C LEU A 424 11.97 -11.48 -0.30
N PRO A 425 13.21 -11.32 -0.78
CA PRO A 425 14.30 -10.87 0.06
C PRO A 425 14.07 -9.42 0.52
N GLU A 426 13.96 -9.21 1.85
CA GLU A 426 13.89 -7.88 2.44
C GLU A 426 15.29 -7.28 2.60
N ARG A 427 15.46 -6.07 2.07
CA ARG A 427 16.71 -5.30 2.26
C ARG A 427 16.74 -4.74 3.69
N ARG A 428 17.86 -4.93 4.37
CA ARG A 428 18.17 -4.29 5.65
C ARG A 428 19.36 -3.36 5.46
N VAL A 429 19.16 -2.09 5.77
CA VAL A 429 20.24 -1.10 5.89
C VAL A 429 20.86 -1.26 7.28
N VAL A 430 22.14 -1.53 7.34
CA VAL A 430 22.91 -1.61 8.59
C VAL A 430 23.71 -0.32 8.74
N LEU A 431 23.45 0.42 9.82
CA LEU A 431 24.15 1.65 10.12
C LEU A 431 25.35 1.38 11.03
N GLY A 432 26.45 2.08 10.79
CA GLY A 432 27.60 2.12 11.67
C GLY A 432 27.35 2.98 12.90
N ALA A 433 28.29 2.99 13.84
CA ALA A 433 28.22 3.79 15.05
C ALA A 433 28.20 5.31 14.76
N ASP A 434 28.74 5.71 13.61
CA ASP A 434 28.74 7.07 13.08
C ASP A 434 27.42 7.47 12.40
N GLY A 435 26.49 6.51 12.24
CA GLY A 435 25.21 6.67 11.57
C GLY A 435 25.27 6.55 10.05
N HIS A 436 26.44 6.38 9.45
CA HIS A 436 26.56 6.08 8.02
C HIS A 436 26.18 4.63 7.72
N VAL A 437 25.84 4.34 6.45
CA VAL A 437 25.51 2.98 6.04
C VAL A 437 26.77 2.15 5.99
N ALA A 438 26.89 1.19 6.90
CA ALA A 438 28.00 0.24 6.95
C ALA A 438 27.83 -0.86 5.88
N SER A 439 26.60 -1.35 5.70
CA SER A 439 26.30 -2.38 4.70
C SER A 439 24.81 -2.40 4.35
N ILE A 440 24.51 -3.00 3.19
CA ILE A 440 23.15 -3.37 2.79
C ILE A 440 23.13 -4.89 2.69
N ALA A 441 22.30 -5.52 3.51
CA ALA A 441 22.18 -6.98 3.57
C ALA A 441 20.73 -7.41 3.31
N PHE A 442 20.55 -8.66 2.92
CA PHE A 442 19.22 -9.26 2.91
C PHE A 442 18.96 -9.90 4.27
N ARG A 443 17.73 -9.73 4.77
CA ARG A 443 17.29 -10.33 6.02
C ARG A 443 17.07 -11.82 5.82
N GLU A 444 17.74 -12.63 6.62
CA GLU A 444 17.49 -14.07 6.67
C GLU A 444 16.13 -14.35 7.32
N ARG A 445 15.34 -15.23 6.72
CA ARG A 445 14.03 -15.64 7.25
C ARG A 445 14.15 -16.92 8.07
N LEU A 446 14.30 -16.76 9.39
CA LEU A 446 14.48 -17.87 10.33
C LEU A 446 13.15 -18.61 10.59
N GLU A 447 13.22 -19.91 10.93
CA GLU A 447 12.03 -20.69 11.35
C GLU A 447 11.38 -20.14 12.63
N SER A 448 12.18 -19.56 13.54
CA SER A 448 11.66 -18.87 14.73
C SER A 448 10.77 -17.68 14.39
N MET A 449 11.03 -16.97 13.27
CA MET A 449 10.17 -15.89 12.78
C MET A 449 8.85 -16.43 12.22
N LYS A 450 8.90 -17.53 11.47
CA LYS A 450 7.70 -18.20 10.93
C LYS A 450 6.81 -18.78 12.03
N LEU A 451 7.43 -19.24 13.13
CA LEU A 451 6.74 -19.74 14.31
C LEU A 451 5.91 -18.61 14.94
N ILE A 452 6.53 -17.47 15.23
CA ILE A 452 5.82 -16.31 15.79
C ILE A 452 4.73 -15.83 14.82
N GLU A 453 5.04 -15.71 13.52
CA GLU A 453 4.07 -15.35 12.48
C GLU A 453 2.81 -16.25 12.55
N GLU A 454 2.98 -17.59 12.60
CA GLU A 454 1.84 -18.51 12.60
C GLU A 454 1.01 -18.40 13.90
N PHE A 455 1.66 -18.26 15.06
CA PHE A 455 0.95 -18.04 16.33
C PHE A 455 0.16 -16.74 16.30
N MET A 456 0.72 -15.66 15.75
CA MET A 456 0.05 -14.38 15.60
C MET A 456 -1.10 -14.46 14.58
N VAL A 457 -0.92 -15.16 13.47
CA VAL A 457 -1.99 -15.39 12.48
C VAL A 457 -3.17 -16.11 13.15
N LEU A 458 -2.92 -17.15 13.93
CA LEU A 458 -3.99 -17.92 14.60
C LEU A 458 -4.69 -17.14 15.70
N ALA A 459 -3.97 -16.29 16.45
CA ALA A 459 -4.56 -15.37 17.43
C ALA A 459 -5.45 -14.32 16.74
N ASN A 460 -5.01 -13.76 15.62
CA ASN A 460 -5.78 -12.84 14.80
C ASN A 460 -7.05 -13.46 14.22
N VAL A 461 -6.98 -14.72 13.77
CA VAL A 461 -8.15 -15.52 13.34
C VAL A 461 -9.11 -15.74 14.51
N ALA A 462 -8.59 -16.11 15.68
CA ALA A 462 -9.43 -16.34 16.87
C ALA A 462 -10.18 -15.06 17.27
N ALA A 463 -9.54 -13.89 17.21
CA ALA A 463 -10.18 -12.60 17.51
C ALA A 463 -11.33 -12.30 16.53
N ALA A 464 -11.10 -12.46 15.23
CA ALA A 464 -12.12 -12.24 14.21
C ALA A 464 -13.31 -13.19 14.36
N GLU A 465 -13.06 -14.48 14.59
CA GLU A 465 -14.11 -15.49 14.79
C GLU A 465 -14.92 -15.24 16.06
N ALA A 466 -14.24 -14.87 17.17
CA ALA A 466 -14.90 -14.60 18.45
C ALA A 466 -15.86 -13.40 18.35
N LEU A 467 -15.40 -12.30 17.75
CA LEU A 467 -16.19 -11.09 17.58
C LEU A 467 -17.36 -11.28 16.62
N GLU A 468 -17.15 -12.01 15.52
CA GLU A 468 -18.24 -12.33 14.59
C GLU A 468 -19.30 -13.22 15.23
N LYS A 469 -18.88 -14.25 16.00
CA LYS A 469 -19.78 -15.11 16.78
C LYS A 469 -20.58 -14.30 17.81
N ALA A 470 -19.93 -13.33 18.47
CA ALA A 470 -20.56 -12.43 19.43
C ALA A 470 -21.41 -11.33 18.76
N ARG A 471 -21.41 -11.24 17.42
CA ARG A 471 -22.07 -10.18 16.63
C ARG A 471 -21.63 -8.77 17.06
N THR A 472 -20.37 -8.64 17.47
CA THR A 472 -19.79 -7.36 17.85
C THR A 472 -19.07 -6.78 16.63
N PRO A 473 -19.36 -5.53 16.22
CA PRO A 473 -18.68 -4.87 15.10
C PRO A 473 -17.17 -4.76 15.34
N LEU A 474 -16.40 -4.95 14.29
CA LEU A 474 -14.93 -4.88 14.33
C LEU A 474 -14.39 -4.34 12.99
N ILE A 475 -13.09 -4.09 12.96
CA ILE A 475 -12.34 -3.82 11.74
C ILE A 475 -11.58 -5.09 11.36
N TYR A 476 -11.91 -5.65 10.19
CA TYR A 476 -11.16 -6.77 9.61
C TYR A 476 -9.92 -6.27 8.87
N ARG A 477 -8.93 -7.15 8.74
CA ARG A 477 -7.85 -7.01 7.77
C ARG A 477 -8.21 -7.86 6.56
N VAL A 478 -8.68 -7.22 5.51
CA VAL A 478 -9.17 -7.91 4.32
C VAL A 478 -8.17 -7.82 3.16
N HIS A 479 -8.15 -8.85 2.35
CA HIS A 479 -7.32 -8.91 1.14
C HIS A 479 -8.14 -9.57 0.03
N ASP A 480 -8.54 -8.77 -0.94
CA ASP A 480 -9.36 -9.23 -2.06
C ASP A 480 -8.55 -10.11 -3.04
N THR A 481 -9.27 -10.81 -3.88
CA THR A 481 -8.70 -11.55 -5.00
C THR A 481 -8.07 -10.57 -6.00
N PRO A 482 -7.04 -10.99 -6.77
CA PRO A 482 -6.49 -10.18 -7.83
C PRO A 482 -7.55 -9.75 -8.86
N SER A 483 -7.51 -8.49 -9.31
CA SER A 483 -8.44 -8.01 -10.32
C SER A 483 -8.28 -8.74 -11.66
N LYS A 484 -9.32 -8.76 -12.48
CA LYS A 484 -9.30 -9.44 -13.81
C LYS A 484 -8.19 -8.87 -14.69
N GLU A 485 -7.98 -7.56 -14.66
CA GLU A 485 -6.96 -6.86 -15.44
C GLU A 485 -5.55 -7.33 -15.03
N LYS A 486 -5.29 -7.42 -13.73
CA LYS A 486 -4.03 -7.92 -13.19
C LYS A 486 -3.80 -9.40 -13.53
N LEU A 487 -4.86 -10.23 -13.47
CA LEU A 487 -4.78 -11.63 -13.88
C LEU A 487 -4.53 -11.80 -15.38
N PHE A 488 -5.09 -10.94 -16.22
CA PHE A 488 -4.82 -10.97 -17.66
C PHE A 488 -3.38 -10.55 -17.96
N ALA A 489 -2.88 -9.48 -17.31
CA ALA A 489 -1.48 -9.07 -17.44
C ALA A 489 -0.52 -10.17 -16.96
N PHE A 490 -0.84 -10.84 -15.85
CA PHE A 490 -0.10 -11.99 -15.34
C PHE A 490 -0.11 -13.16 -16.35
N ALA A 491 -1.26 -13.52 -16.91
CA ALA A 491 -1.38 -14.57 -17.92
C ALA A 491 -0.58 -14.25 -19.20
N ASP A 492 -0.56 -12.97 -19.61
CA ASP A 492 0.19 -12.54 -20.78
C ASP A 492 1.69 -12.61 -20.53
N PHE A 493 2.17 -12.27 -19.31
CA PHE A 493 3.55 -12.48 -18.91
C PHE A 493 3.91 -13.97 -18.89
N LEU A 494 3.11 -14.85 -18.27
CA LEU A 494 3.34 -16.29 -18.23
C LEU A 494 3.47 -16.91 -19.61
N ARG A 495 2.68 -16.41 -20.57
CA ARG A 495 2.74 -16.86 -21.99
C ARG A 495 4.09 -16.56 -22.61
N THR A 496 4.76 -15.47 -22.23
CA THR A 496 6.13 -15.15 -22.72
C THR A 496 7.15 -16.18 -22.25
N LEU A 497 6.85 -16.88 -21.16
CA LEU A 497 7.68 -17.94 -20.57
C LEU A 497 7.20 -19.36 -20.94
N ASN A 498 6.21 -19.49 -21.83
CA ASN A 498 5.53 -20.74 -22.19
C ASN A 498 4.89 -21.48 -21.00
N ILE A 499 4.48 -20.74 -19.96
CA ILE A 499 3.76 -21.27 -18.79
C ILE A 499 2.25 -21.13 -19.04
N ALA A 500 1.53 -22.26 -18.96
CA ALA A 500 0.08 -22.25 -19.15
C ALA A 500 -0.66 -21.66 -17.95
N PHE A 501 -1.59 -20.73 -18.20
CA PHE A 501 -2.49 -20.16 -17.22
C PHE A 501 -3.87 -19.93 -17.87
N ALA A 502 -4.91 -20.55 -17.31
CA ALA A 502 -6.25 -20.44 -17.86
C ALA A 502 -6.89 -19.08 -17.48
N LYS A 503 -7.19 -18.27 -18.50
CA LYS A 503 -7.90 -17.01 -18.31
C LYS A 503 -9.34 -17.30 -17.86
N GLY A 504 -9.80 -16.58 -16.82
CA GLY A 504 -11.18 -16.71 -16.31
C GLY A 504 -11.41 -17.84 -15.29
N GLN A 505 -10.37 -18.58 -14.89
CA GLN A 505 -10.49 -19.53 -13.78
C GLN A 505 -10.67 -18.79 -12.44
N VAL A 506 -11.35 -19.46 -11.49
CA VAL A 506 -11.33 -19.02 -10.09
C VAL A 506 -9.92 -19.22 -9.55
N VAL A 507 -9.28 -18.14 -9.14
CA VAL A 507 -7.91 -18.16 -8.66
C VAL A 507 -7.89 -18.30 -7.14
N GLN A 508 -7.09 -19.23 -6.66
CA GLN A 508 -6.77 -19.42 -5.24
C GLN A 508 -5.24 -19.26 -5.03
N PRO A 509 -4.77 -18.97 -3.82
CA PRO A 509 -3.32 -18.81 -3.54
C PRO A 509 -2.48 -19.99 -4.04
N GLY A 510 -2.96 -21.21 -3.89
CA GLY A 510 -2.27 -22.42 -4.37
C GLY A 510 -2.00 -22.47 -5.88
N VAL A 511 -2.72 -21.70 -6.69
CA VAL A 511 -2.40 -21.57 -8.12
C VAL A 511 -1.08 -20.85 -8.32
N PHE A 512 -0.87 -19.76 -7.58
CA PHE A 512 0.38 -19.00 -7.59
C PHE A 512 1.53 -19.82 -6.99
N ASN A 513 1.28 -20.53 -5.87
CA ASN A 513 2.29 -21.39 -5.24
C ASN A 513 2.82 -22.46 -6.18
N ARG A 514 1.95 -23.10 -6.98
CA ARG A 514 2.39 -24.07 -8.01
C ARG A 514 3.28 -23.44 -9.07
N ILE A 515 2.96 -22.21 -9.52
CA ILE A 515 3.76 -21.47 -10.50
C ILE A 515 5.11 -21.08 -9.90
N LEU A 516 5.13 -20.55 -8.67
CA LEU A 516 6.36 -20.20 -7.96
C LEU A 516 7.26 -21.44 -7.79
N LYS A 517 6.68 -22.56 -7.35
CA LYS A 517 7.41 -23.82 -7.18
C LYS A 517 7.97 -24.37 -8.50
N ALA A 518 7.21 -24.28 -9.59
CA ALA A 518 7.64 -24.68 -10.92
C ALA A 518 8.74 -23.76 -11.48
N SER A 519 8.81 -22.51 -11.03
CA SER A 519 9.84 -21.54 -11.43
C SER A 519 11.13 -21.64 -10.63
N LYS A 520 11.16 -22.43 -9.55
CA LYS A 520 12.32 -22.56 -8.66
C LYS A 520 13.52 -23.15 -9.40
N GLY A 521 14.68 -22.50 -9.27
CA GLY A 521 15.90 -22.87 -10.00
C GLY A 521 15.93 -22.45 -11.47
N MET A 522 14.87 -21.80 -11.97
CA MET A 522 14.82 -21.31 -13.36
C MET A 522 15.37 -19.89 -13.46
N PRO A 523 15.87 -19.44 -14.62
CA PRO A 523 16.40 -18.08 -14.80
C PRO A 523 15.42 -16.96 -14.44
N HIS A 524 14.10 -17.22 -14.51
CA HIS A 524 13.03 -16.28 -14.22
C HIS A 524 12.46 -16.36 -12.79
N GLU A 525 13.04 -17.16 -11.88
CA GLU A 525 12.52 -17.37 -10.51
C GLU A 525 12.33 -16.04 -9.76
N ALA A 526 13.36 -15.20 -9.71
CA ALA A 526 13.30 -13.92 -8.99
C ALA A 526 12.21 -12.98 -9.54
N VAL A 527 12.06 -12.95 -10.87
CA VAL A 527 11.05 -12.11 -11.53
C VAL A 527 9.65 -12.67 -11.33
N MET A 528 9.52 -14.00 -11.25
CA MET A 528 8.23 -14.64 -11.01
C MET A 528 7.63 -14.19 -9.69
N SER A 529 8.41 -14.16 -8.61
CA SER A 529 7.97 -13.67 -7.30
C SER A 529 7.51 -12.21 -7.35
N ASP A 530 8.27 -11.34 -8.03
CA ASP A 530 7.90 -9.93 -8.22
C ASP A 530 6.58 -9.77 -9.02
N VAL A 531 6.39 -10.55 -10.08
CA VAL A 531 5.19 -10.47 -10.93
C VAL A 531 3.97 -11.05 -10.21
N VAL A 532 4.13 -12.13 -9.46
CA VAL A 532 3.06 -12.66 -8.59
C VAL A 532 2.66 -11.62 -7.56
N LEU A 533 3.63 -10.98 -6.87
CA LEU A 533 3.32 -9.91 -5.90
C LEU A 533 2.52 -8.77 -6.54
N ARG A 534 2.98 -8.27 -7.69
CA ARG A 534 2.32 -7.15 -8.40
C ARG A 534 0.91 -7.50 -8.88
N SER A 535 0.64 -8.78 -9.13
CA SER A 535 -0.70 -9.24 -9.51
C SER A 535 -1.69 -9.19 -8.36
N GLN A 536 -1.24 -9.18 -7.09
CA GLN A 536 -2.11 -9.20 -5.93
C GLN A 536 -2.84 -7.86 -5.73
N ALA A 537 -4.02 -7.91 -5.09
CA ALA A 537 -4.65 -6.75 -4.50
C ALA A 537 -3.81 -6.25 -3.31
N GLN A 538 -4.06 -5.06 -2.83
CA GLN A 538 -3.50 -4.60 -1.55
C GLN A 538 -4.47 -4.94 -0.42
N ALA A 539 -3.96 -5.43 0.70
CA ALA A 539 -4.77 -5.59 1.89
C ALA A 539 -5.16 -4.23 2.47
N ILE A 540 -6.38 -4.13 2.99
CA ILE A 540 -6.94 -2.93 3.60
C ILE A 540 -7.61 -3.27 4.93
N TYR A 541 -7.96 -2.24 5.69
CA TYR A 541 -8.87 -2.37 6.83
C TYR A 541 -10.29 -2.06 6.41
N ASP A 542 -11.27 -2.90 6.78
CA ASP A 542 -12.67 -2.72 6.42
C ASP A 542 -13.58 -3.36 7.50
N PRO A 543 -14.70 -2.73 7.88
CA PRO A 543 -15.71 -3.37 8.72
C PRO A 543 -16.46 -4.52 8.03
N ALA A 544 -16.45 -4.57 6.69
CA ALA A 544 -17.03 -5.65 5.90
C ALA A 544 -16.02 -6.78 5.69
N ASN A 545 -16.39 -7.99 6.05
CA ASN A 545 -15.54 -9.16 5.86
C ASN A 545 -15.65 -9.70 4.42
N ILE A 546 -14.57 -9.64 3.67
CA ILE A 546 -14.43 -10.28 2.36
C ILE A 546 -13.37 -11.40 2.37
N GLY A 547 -12.86 -11.76 3.55
CA GLY A 547 -11.75 -12.69 3.73
C GLY A 547 -10.38 -12.10 3.45
N HIS A 548 -9.36 -12.95 3.57
CA HIS A 548 -7.97 -12.57 3.30
C HIS A 548 -7.34 -13.54 2.30
N PHE A 549 -7.38 -13.18 1.02
CA PHE A 549 -6.93 -14.03 -0.08
C PHE A 549 -5.51 -14.55 0.12
N GLY A 550 -4.53 -13.67 0.35
CA GLY A 550 -3.13 -14.09 0.47
C GLY A 550 -2.87 -15.10 1.61
N LEU A 551 -3.57 -14.98 2.74
CA LEU A 551 -3.47 -15.93 3.85
C LEU A 551 -4.37 -17.16 3.68
N ASN A 552 -5.26 -17.15 2.68
CA ASN A 552 -6.29 -18.15 2.45
C ASN A 552 -7.17 -18.35 3.70
N LEU A 553 -7.66 -17.25 4.26
CA LEU A 553 -8.46 -17.20 5.48
C LEU A 553 -9.81 -16.54 5.22
N ALA A 554 -10.87 -17.12 5.76
CA ALA A 554 -12.21 -16.55 5.66
C ALA A 554 -12.45 -15.37 6.61
N LYS A 555 -11.73 -15.31 7.75
CA LYS A 555 -11.87 -14.32 8.81
C LYS A 555 -10.50 -13.95 9.34
N TYR A 556 -10.18 -12.65 9.30
CA TYR A 556 -8.90 -12.19 9.78
C TYR A 556 -8.99 -10.75 10.26
N ALA A 557 -8.51 -10.49 11.46
CA ALA A 557 -8.43 -9.14 12.04
C ALA A 557 -7.11 -8.99 12.78
N HIS A 558 -6.53 -7.81 12.77
CA HIS A 558 -5.30 -7.54 13.51
C HIS A 558 -5.61 -7.37 15.00
N PHE A 559 -4.96 -8.16 15.84
CA PHE A 559 -5.13 -8.20 17.30
C PHE A 559 -3.80 -8.14 18.06
N THR A 560 -2.70 -8.55 17.42
CA THR A 560 -1.46 -8.95 18.09
C THR A 560 -0.42 -7.85 18.26
N SER A 561 -0.69 -6.60 17.83
CA SER A 561 0.29 -5.51 17.94
C SER A 561 -0.34 -4.15 18.23
N PRO A 562 -1.05 -3.98 19.37
CA PRO A 562 -1.76 -2.74 19.70
C PRO A 562 -0.83 -1.57 20.11
N ILE A 563 0.43 -1.82 20.47
CA ILE A 563 1.40 -0.75 20.76
C ILE A 563 1.71 0.05 19.49
N ARG A 564 1.72 -0.63 18.34
CA ARG A 564 2.16 -0.04 17.07
C ARG A 564 1.10 0.02 15.97
N ARG A 565 -0.12 -0.49 16.19
CA ARG A 565 -1.23 -0.41 15.22
C ARG A 565 -2.55 -0.06 15.91
N TYR A 566 -3.18 1.00 15.47
CA TYR A 566 -4.48 1.43 16.00
C TYR A 566 -5.60 0.43 15.68
N ALA A 567 -5.51 -0.32 14.57
CA ALA A 567 -6.46 -1.38 14.24
C ALA A 567 -6.58 -2.42 15.35
N ASP A 568 -5.45 -2.85 15.91
CA ASP A 568 -5.38 -3.85 16.98
C ASP A 568 -6.01 -3.32 18.26
N LEU A 569 -5.80 -2.05 18.60
CA LEU A 569 -6.42 -1.39 19.75
C LEU A 569 -7.96 -1.38 19.62
N ILE A 570 -8.50 -1.13 18.44
CA ILE A 570 -9.94 -1.20 18.17
C ILE A 570 -10.47 -2.63 18.35
N VAL A 571 -9.74 -3.64 17.88
CA VAL A 571 -10.12 -5.05 18.06
C VAL A 571 -10.05 -5.46 19.54
N HIS A 572 -9.05 -4.97 20.30
CA HIS A 572 -8.99 -5.15 21.76
C HIS A 572 -10.23 -4.59 22.46
N ARG A 573 -10.59 -3.35 22.16
CA ARG A 573 -11.81 -2.70 22.69
C ARG A 573 -13.07 -3.47 22.33
N ALA A 574 -13.15 -4.01 21.11
CA ALA A 574 -14.27 -4.85 20.68
C ALA A 574 -14.37 -6.15 21.50
N LEU A 575 -13.25 -6.83 21.77
CA LEU A 575 -13.20 -8.03 22.59
C LEU A 575 -13.56 -7.74 24.06
N ILE A 576 -13.07 -6.63 24.62
CA ILE A 576 -13.41 -6.20 25.98
C ILE A 576 -14.93 -5.99 26.10
N ARG A 577 -15.56 -5.31 25.14
CA ARG A 577 -17.01 -5.12 25.09
C ARG A 577 -17.75 -6.45 24.93
N ALA A 578 -17.36 -7.27 23.97
CA ALA A 578 -18.05 -8.50 23.59
C ALA A 578 -18.13 -9.51 24.73
N PHE A 579 -17.08 -9.59 25.54
CA PHE A 579 -16.95 -10.61 26.61
C PHE A 579 -17.03 -10.03 28.03
N GLY A 580 -17.35 -8.74 28.18
CA GLY A 580 -17.47 -8.10 29.49
C GLY A 580 -16.17 -8.14 30.29
N LEU A 581 -15.01 -7.91 29.66
CA LEU A 581 -13.69 -8.03 30.27
C LEU A 581 -13.28 -6.76 31.05
N GLY A 582 -14.22 -6.02 31.60
CA GLY A 582 -13.99 -4.80 32.36
C GLY A 582 -14.05 -3.53 31.50
N ASP A 583 -13.41 -2.46 32.00
CA ASP A 583 -13.48 -1.11 31.40
C ASP A 583 -12.63 -1.00 30.11
N GLY A 584 -12.94 0.00 29.29
CA GLY A 584 -12.20 0.28 28.05
C GLY A 584 -12.71 -0.47 26.83
N GLY A 585 -13.95 -1.01 26.89
CA GLY A 585 -14.60 -1.62 25.73
C GLY A 585 -15.01 -0.61 24.67
N LEU A 586 -15.23 -1.08 23.45
CA LEU A 586 -15.61 -0.27 22.28
C LEU A 586 -16.93 0.46 22.52
N THR A 587 -16.96 1.76 22.30
CA THR A 587 -18.15 2.62 22.52
C THR A 587 -19.05 2.64 21.29
N ASP A 588 -20.34 2.99 21.46
CA ASP A 588 -21.27 3.11 20.34
C ASP A 588 -20.85 4.21 19.34
N LYS A 589 -20.18 5.26 19.82
CA LYS A 589 -19.59 6.29 18.96
C LYS A 589 -18.47 5.74 18.09
N GLU A 590 -17.60 4.92 18.64
CA GLU A 590 -16.54 4.25 17.87
C GLU A 590 -17.11 3.25 16.86
N ILE A 591 -18.15 2.51 17.25
CA ILE A 591 -18.86 1.58 16.33
C ILE A 591 -19.42 2.35 15.13
N ALA A 592 -20.07 3.47 15.36
CA ALA A 592 -20.59 4.32 14.27
C ALA A 592 -19.48 4.90 13.37
N ALA A 593 -18.26 5.05 13.91
CA ALA A 593 -17.10 5.61 13.20
C ALA A 593 -16.21 4.54 12.54
N LEU A 594 -16.47 3.23 12.71
CA LEU A 594 -15.59 2.16 12.19
C LEU A 594 -15.26 2.28 10.69
N PRO A 595 -16.21 2.62 9.79
CA PRO A 595 -15.87 2.78 8.37
C PRO A 595 -14.84 3.90 8.13
N ALA A 596 -15.05 5.07 8.74
CA ALA A 596 -14.12 6.20 8.61
C ALA A 596 -12.75 5.91 9.28
N THR A 597 -12.77 5.19 10.41
CA THR A 597 -11.55 4.74 11.08
C THR A 597 -10.75 3.77 10.21
N ALA A 598 -11.42 2.79 9.59
CA ALA A 598 -10.78 1.80 8.71
C ALA A 598 -10.12 2.45 7.49
N GLU A 599 -10.82 3.39 6.83
CA GLU A 599 -10.26 4.17 5.73
C GLU A 599 -9.04 4.98 6.18
N HIS A 600 -9.15 5.68 7.31
CA HIS A 600 -8.06 6.50 7.86
C HIS A 600 -6.81 5.66 8.19
N ILE A 601 -6.95 4.54 8.91
CA ILE A 601 -5.81 3.70 9.29
C ILE A 601 -5.21 2.95 8.08
N THR A 602 -5.98 2.67 7.04
CA THR A 602 -5.46 2.18 5.76
C THR A 602 -4.60 3.24 5.07
N MET A 603 -5.04 4.51 5.10
CA MET A 603 -4.28 5.63 4.54
C MET A 603 -2.98 5.88 5.32
N THR A 604 -3.03 5.86 6.67
CA THR A 604 -1.82 6.07 7.49
C THR A 604 -0.83 4.93 7.35
N GLU A 605 -1.27 3.69 7.23
CA GLU A 605 -0.41 2.53 6.94
C GLU A 605 0.32 2.71 5.60
N ARG A 606 -0.40 3.07 4.53
CA ARG A 606 0.21 3.33 3.22
C ARG A 606 1.21 4.48 3.26
N ARG A 607 0.90 5.53 4.00
CA ARG A 607 1.80 6.66 4.23
C ARG A 607 3.08 6.23 4.93
N ALA A 608 2.99 5.43 6.01
CA ALA A 608 4.13 4.90 6.73
C ALA A 608 5.00 4.02 5.83
N MET A 609 4.40 3.05 5.12
CA MET A 609 5.12 2.18 4.18
C MET A 609 5.84 2.98 3.08
N ALA A 610 5.22 4.05 2.56
CA ALA A 610 5.84 4.91 1.55
C ALA A 610 7.04 5.67 2.12
N ALA A 611 6.91 6.19 3.36
CA ALA A 611 7.99 6.90 4.06
C ALA A 611 9.17 5.96 4.39
N GLU A 612 8.90 4.77 4.89
CA GLU A 612 9.91 3.75 5.21
C GLU A 612 10.70 3.34 3.96
N ARG A 613 9.99 3.09 2.85
CA ARG A 613 10.62 2.75 1.58
C ARG A 613 11.45 3.90 1.01
N ASP A 614 10.90 5.13 1.02
CA ASP A 614 11.61 6.31 0.53
C ASP A 614 12.88 6.58 1.34
N SER A 615 12.82 6.44 2.67
CA SER A 615 14.00 6.54 3.55
C SER A 615 15.04 5.46 3.21
N THR A 616 14.62 4.20 3.07
CA THR A 616 15.50 3.09 2.70
C THR A 616 16.20 3.35 1.36
N ASP A 617 15.45 3.81 0.34
CA ASP A 617 16.02 4.12 -0.98
C ASP A 617 17.04 5.28 -0.92
N ARG A 618 16.83 6.27 -0.05
CA ARG A 618 17.77 7.38 0.18
C ARG A 618 19.05 6.90 0.88
N TYR A 619 18.94 6.02 1.89
CA TYR A 619 20.12 5.41 2.53
C TYR A 619 20.90 4.54 1.54
N VAL A 620 20.21 3.77 0.69
CA VAL A 620 20.82 3.00 -0.38
C VAL A 620 21.55 3.92 -1.36
N ALA A 621 20.93 5.02 -1.76
CA ALA A 621 21.57 5.99 -2.65
C ALA A 621 22.78 6.66 -2.01
N ALA A 622 22.74 6.95 -0.69
CA ALA A 622 23.91 7.46 0.04
C ALA A 622 25.06 6.46 0.06
N PHE A 623 24.77 5.18 0.33
CA PHE A 623 25.79 4.11 0.29
C PHE A 623 26.41 3.91 -1.10
N MET A 624 25.61 4.10 -2.14
CA MET A 624 26.05 3.93 -3.53
C MET A 624 26.79 5.18 -4.08
N GLN A 625 26.82 6.29 -3.36
CA GLN A 625 27.42 7.54 -3.84
C GLN A 625 28.92 7.40 -4.08
N ASP A 626 29.64 6.72 -3.22
CA ASP A 626 31.08 6.48 -3.34
C ASP A 626 31.41 5.41 -4.41
N ARG A 627 30.39 4.75 -4.95
CA ARG A 627 30.50 3.71 -5.96
C ARG A 627 30.06 4.19 -7.37
N VAL A 628 29.89 5.50 -7.55
CA VAL A 628 29.62 6.09 -8.86
C VAL A 628 30.81 5.84 -9.78
N GLY A 629 30.54 5.23 -10.93
CA GLY A 629 31.56 4.77 -11.89
C GLY A 629 31.82 3.27 -11.85
N ASP A 630 31.40 2.58 -10.79
CA ASP A 630 31.53 1.13 -10.68
C ASP A 630 30.54 0.39 -11.60
N SER A 631 30.88 -0.87 -11.88
CA SER A 631 30.10 -1.78 -12.71
C SER A 631 29.47 -2.88 -11.87
N PHE A 632 28.23 -3.26 -12.25
CA PHE A 632 27.43 -4.22 -11.49
C PHE A 632 26.63 -5.12 -12.43
N ASP A 633 26.34 -6.32 -11.96
CA ASP A 633 25.29 -7.16 -12.53
C ASP A 633 23.93 -6.73 -12.00
N ALA A 634 23.00 -6.48 -12.90
CA ALA A 634 21.66 -6.02 -12.57
C ALA A 634 20.60 -6.81 -13.34
N ARG A 635 19.47 -7.03 -12.71
CA ARG A 635 18.30 -7.66 -13.32
C ARG A 635 17.22 -6.62 -13.62
N VAL A 636 16.61 -6.70 -14.80
CA VAL A 636 15.48 -5.85 -15.18
C VAL A 636 14.26 -6.22 -14.33
N THR A 637 13.79 -5.29 -13.50
CA THR A 637 12.62 -5.44 -12.62
C THR A 637 11.41 -4.67 -13.13
N GLY A 638 11.57 -3.79 -14.12
CA GLY A 638 10.49 -3.04 -14.71
C GLY A 638 10.84 -2.52 -16.11
N VAL A 639 9.86 -2.54 -16.99
CA VAL A 639 9.98 -2.04 -18.36
C VAL A 639 8.95 -0.97 -18.57
N THR A 640 9.39 0.24 -18.95
CA THR A 640 8.52 1.38 -19.15
C THR A 640 8.87 2.11 -20.45
N ARG A 641 8.00 3.01 -20.92
CA ARG A 641 8.24 3.84 -22.12
C ARG A 641 9.45 4.78 -22.01
N PHE A 642 9.91 5.08 -20.78
CA PHE A 642 11.04 5.99 -20.55
C PHE A 642 12.32 5.27 -20.16
N GLY A 643 12.32 3.94 -20.03
CA GLY A 643 13.51 3.15 -19.74
C GLY A 643 13.25 1.87 -18.97
N LEU A 644 14.34 1.30 -18.44
CA LEU A 644 14.33 0.05 -17.67
C LEU A 644 14.61 0.35 -16.20
N PHE A 645 13.81 -0.21 -15.30
CA PHE A 645 14.18 -0.32 -13.90
C PHE A 645 15.00 -1.59 -13.71
N VAL A 646 16.10 -1.47 -13.00
CA VAL A 646 17.01 -2.58 -12.72
C VAL A 646 17.31 -2.67 -11.24
N ARG A 647 17.54 -3.89 -10.76
CA ARG A 647 17.94 -4.21 -9.38
C ARG A 647 19.30 -4.87 -9.39
N LEU A 648 20.24 -4.35 -8.62
CA LEU A 648 21.58 -4.92 -8.48
C LEU A 648 21.52 -6.26 -7.74
N ALA A 649 22.31 -7.24 -8.18
CA ALA A 649 22.34 -8.58 -7.60
C ALA A 649 22.88 -8.58 -6.16
N GLU A 650 23.95 -7.81 -5.88
CA GLU A 650 24.63 -7.80 -4.59
C GLU A 650 23.85 -7.08 -3.49
N SER A 651 23.42 -5.85 -3.76
CA SER A 651 22.83 -4.95 -2.76
C SER A 651 21.30 -4.87 -2.82
N GLY A 652 20.71 -5.39 -3.91
CA GLY A 652 19.28 -5.18 -4.19
C GLY A 652 18.92 -3.72 -4.49
N ALA A 653 19.91 -2.81 -4.67
CA ALA A 653 19.67 -1.41 -5.00
C ALA A 653 18.95 -1.30 -6.34
N GLU A 654 17.92 -0.47 -6.39
CA GLU A 654 17.10 -0.28 -7.59
C GLU A 654 17.35 1.09 -8.23
N GLY A 655 17.37 1.12 -9.58
CA GLY A 655 17.52 2.38 -10.30
C GLY A 655 17.07 2.30 -11.74
N LEU A 656 17.15 3.43 -12.42
CA LEU A 656 16.66 3.63 -13.78
C LEU A 656 17.82 3.61 -14.79
N ILE A 657 17.67 2.85 -15.85
CA ILE A 657 18.41 3.02 -17.10
C ILE A 657 17.50 3.82 -18.04
N PRO A 658 17.75 5.11 -18.29
CA PRO A 658 16.93 5.88 -19.20
C PRO A 658 16.96 5.29 -20.62
N ILE A 659 15.84 5.37 -21.33
CA ILE A 659 15.72 4.81 -22.70
C ILE A 659 16.82 5.30 -23.65
N ARG A 660 17.25 6.57 -23.52
CA ARG A 660 18.34 7.16 -24.29
C ARG A 660 19.72 6.55 -24.01
N SER A 661 19.86 5.81 -22.90
CA SER A 661 21.12 5.13 -22.50
C SER A 661 21.14 3.66 -22.90
N LEU A 662 20.12 3.17 -23.64
CA LEU A 662 20.02 1.77 -24.09
C LEU A 662 20.80 1.52 -25.40
N GLY A 663 21.26 2.56 -26.08
CA GLY A 663 22.00 2.49 -27.33
C GLY A 663 21.54 3.53 -28.36
N ALA A 664 22.15 3.51 -29.55
CA ALA A 664 21.86 4.47 -30.65
C ALA A 664 20.65 4.05 -31.51
N ASP A 665 19.61 3.47 -30.89
CA ASP A 665 18.40 3.01 -31.55
C ASP A 665 17.15 3.69 -30.94
N PHE A 666 16.05 3.66 -31.68
CA PHE A 666 14.75 4.04 -31.14
C PHE A 666 14.06 2.80 -30.56
N PHE A 667 13.77 2.83 -29.26
CA PHE A 667 13.14 1.71 -28.55
C PHE A 667 11.65 1.95 -28.38
N ARG A 668 10.84 1.00 -28.88
CA ARG A 668 9.40 0.98 -28.72
C ARG A 668 9.00 0.11 -27.52
N HIS A 669 8.15 0.63 -26.67
CA HIS A 669 7.59 -0.14 -25.55
C HIS A 669 6.49 -1.09 -26.03
N ASP A 670 6.67 -2.39 -25.80
CA ASP A 670 5.68 -3.42 -25.99
C ASP A 670 5.10 -3.84 -24.62
N GLU A 671 4.00 -3.22 -24.24
CA GLU A 671 3.38 -3.41 -22.94
C GLU A 671 2.92 -4.86 -22.72
N LYS A 672 2.39 -5.52 -23.77
CA LYS A 672 1.92 -6.93 -23.69
C LYS A 672 3.06 -7.91 -23.43
N ARG A 673 4.25 -7.61 -23.94
CA ARG A 673 5.44 -8.44 -23.77
C ARG A 673 6.34 -7.98 -22.64
N GLN A 674 6.00 -6.87 -21.98
CA GLN A 674 6.85 -6.23 -20.97
C GLN A 674 8.28 -6.07 -21.48
N ALA A 675 8.43 -5.45 -22.66
CA ALA A 675 9.71 -5.35 -23.37
C ALA A 675 9.91 -3.98 -24.04
N LEU A 676 11.17 -3.56 -24.16
CA LEU A 676 11.60 -2.51 -25.07
C LEU A 676 12.25 -3.16 -26.31
N VAL A 677 11.77 -2.79 -27.50
CA VAL A 677 12.22 -3.37 -28.77
C VAL A 677 12.83 -2.27 -29.63
N GLY A 678 14.10 -2.43 -29.99
CA GLY A 678 14.80 -1.53 -30.91
C GLY A 678 14.26 -1.68 -32.33
N GLU A 679 13.93 -0.56 -32.99
CA GLU A 679 13.34 -0.58 -34.32
C GLU A 679 14.33 -0.99 -35.42
N ARG A 680 15.59 -0.63 -35.27
CA ARG A 680 16.64 -0.93 -36.26
C ARG A 680 17.48 -2.15 -35.86
N SER A 681 17.94 -2.17 -34.61
CA SER A 681 18.81 -3.22 -34.09
C SER A 681 18.07 -4.53 -33.80
N HIS A 682 16.72 -4.49 -33.67
CA HIS A 682 15.90 -5.57 -33.16
C HIS A 682 16.33 -6.10 -31.78
N THR A 683 17.16 -5.32 -31.07
CA THR A 683 17.53 -5.61 -29.69
C THR A 683 16.30 -5.56 -28.80
N VAL A 684 16.14 -6.56 -27.93
CA VAL A 684 14.97 -6.66 -27.06
C VAL A 684 15.45 -6.72 -25.62
N PHE A 685 14.95 -5.79 -24.80
CA PHE A 685 15.12 -5.80 -23.34
C PHE A 685 13.81 -6.23 -22.70
N ARG A 686 13.84 -7.28 -21.88
CA ARG A 686 12.65 -7.86 -21.25
C ARG A 686 12.72 -7.79 -19.74
N LEU A 687 11.58 -7.89 -19.14
CA LEU A 687 11.48 -8.12 -17.70
C LEU A 687 12.23 -9.41 -17.34
N GLY A 688 13.18 -9.32 -16.40
CA GLY A 688 14.01 -10.45 -15.96
C GLY A 688 15.39 -10.59 -16.61
N ASP A 689 15.67 -9.87 -17.68
CA ASP A 689 16.99 -9.91 -18.31
C ASP A 689 18.09 -9.47 -17.32
N VAL A 690 19.25 -10.12 -17.42
CA VAL A 690 20.45 -9.75 -16.65
C VAL A 690 21.34 -8.88 -17.53
N LEU A 691 21.75 -7.74 -17.02
CA LEU A 691 22.52 -6.73 -17.72
C LEU A 691 23.74 -6.33 -16.89
N ALA A 692 24.87 -6.15 -17.54
CA ALA A 692 26.01 -5.46 -16.94
C ALA A 692 25.77 -3.95 -17.04
N VAL A 693 25.74 -3.27 -15.91
CA VAL A 693 25.42 -1.84 -15.82
C VAL A 693 26.50 -1.07 -15.09
N LYS A 694 26.68 0.19 -15.47
CA LYS A 694 27.54 1.15 -14.78
C LYS A 694 26.68 2.14 -14.02
N LEU A 695 27.00 2.39 -12.74
CA LEU A 695 26.36 3.44 -11.96
C LEU A 695 26.85 4.80 -12.43
N VAL A 696 25.93 5.63 -12.94
CA VAL A 696 26.23 6.96 -13.49
C VAL A 696 25.96 8.04 -12.46
N GLU A 697 24.95 7.85 -11.63
CA GLU A 697 24.53 8.86 -10.65
C GLU A 697 23.86 8.18 -9.45
N ALA A 698 24.20 8.66 -8.27
CA ALA A 698 23.50 8.36 -7.02
C ALA A 698 23.10 9.67 -6.36
N ALA A 699 21.80 9.85 -6.10
CA ALA A 699 21.22 11.07 -5.58
C ALA A 699 20.51 10.82 -4.23
N PRO A 700 21.22 10.90 -3.08
CA PRO A 700 20.63 10.64 -1.76
C PRO A 700 19.43 11.52 -1.41
N ILE A 701 19.42 12.78 -1.86
CA ILE A 701 18.32 13.72 -1.61
C ILE A 701 17.01 13.21 -2.22
N THR A 702 17.07 12.59 -3.39
CA THR A 702 15.87 12.05 -4.06
C THR A 702 15.76 10.53 -3.95
N GLY A 703 16.74 9.82 -3.39
CA GLY A 703 16.79 8.36 -3.33
C GLY A 703 16.91 7.70 -4.70
N GLY A 704 17.35 8.44 -5.73
CA GLY A 704 17.44 7.97 -7.11
C GLY A 704 18.81 7.39 -7.45
N LEU A 705 18.83 6.26 -8.17
CA LEU A 705 20.01 5.71 -8.82
C LEU A 705 19.82 5.71 -10.34
N ARG A 706 20.82 6.10 -11.08
CA ARG A 706 20.81 6.08 -12.54
C ARG A 706 21.97 5.23 -13.07
N PHE A 707 21.62 4.32 -13.95
CA PHE A 707 22.56 3.39 -14.58
C PHE A 707 22.66 3.62 -16.09
N ALA A 708 23.75 3.12 -16.67
CA ALA A 708 23.92 2.95 -18.11
C ALA A 708 24.34 1.51 -18.40
N ILE A 709 23.96 0.98 -19.55
CA ILE A 709 24.42 -0.34 -20.01
C ILE A 709 25.89 -0.22 -20.41
N MET A 710 26.71 -1.24 -20.02
CA MET A 710 28.14 -1.21 -20.26
C MET A 710 28.55 -1.63 -21.68
N ASP A 711 27.86 -2.59 -22.28
CA ASP A 711 28.08 -3.06 -23.64
C ASP A 711 26.75 -3.18 -24.37
N GLY A 712 26.70 -2.78 -25.65
CA GLY A 712 25.51 -2.84 -26.49
C GLY A 712 25.00 -4.25 -26.82
N ARG A 713 25.26 -5.22 -25.97
CA ARG A 713 24.67 -6.56 -26.02
C ARG A 713 23.38 -6.55 -25.22
N GLY A 714 22.27 -6.40 -25.94
CA GLY A 714 20.98 -6.83 -25.41
C GLY A 714 21.09 -8.24 -24.89
N GLY A 715 20.48 -8.51 -23.72
CA GLY A 715 20.59 -9.78 -23.00
C GLY A 715 20.57 -10.99 -23.92
N GLU A 716 21.44 -11.94 -23.67
CA GLU A 716 21.44 -13.27 -24.29
C GLU A 716 20.19 -14.06 -23.87
N GLY A 717 19.05 -13.61 -24.37
CA GLY A 717 17.80 -14.35 -24.35
C GLY A 717 17.62 -14.98 -25.73
N ALA A 718 17.48 -16.30 -25.77
CA ALA A 718 17.32 -17.12 -26.96
C ALA A 718 16.53 -16.40 -28.07
N ALA A 719 17.13 -16.34 -29.26
CA ALA A 719 16.50 -15.81 -30.45
C ALA A 719 15.12 -16.42 -30.62
N MET A 720 14.09 -15.60 -30.53
CA MET A 720 12.73 -16.03 -30.84
C MET A 720 12.67 -16.47 -32.31
N PRO A 721 12.00 -17.58 -32.64
CA PRO A 721 11.74 -17.92 -34.02
C PRO A 721 10.99 -16.74 -34.66
N ALA A 722 11.54 -16.25 -35.75
CA ALA A 722 10.97 -15.15 -36.51
C ALA A 722 9.51 -15.47 -36.85
N HIS A 723 8.60 -14.69 -36.31
CA HIS A 723 7.18 -14.75 -36.71
C HIS A 723 7.13 -14.24 -38.17
N ARG A 724 6.97 -15.17 -39.11
CA ARG A 724 6.71 -14.80 -40.52
C ARG A 724 5.48 -13.89 -40.51
N PRO A 725 5.61 -12.65 -41.06
CA PRO A 725 4.43 -11.79 -41.21
C PRO A 725 3.43 -12.51 -42.07
N GLY A 726 2.22 -12.72 -41.56
CA GLY A 726 1.11 -13.28 -42.29
C GLY A 726 0.92 -12.52 -43.59
N ARG A 727 0.87 -13.24 -44.71
CA ARG A 727 0.56 -12.66 -46.04
C ARG A 727 -0.67 -11.75 -45.89
N PRO A 728 -0.63 -10.52 -46.43
CA PRO A 728 -1.79 -9.64 -46.42
C PRO A 728 -2.93 -10.35 -47.17
N HIS A 729 -4.09 -10.44 -46.55
CA HIS A 729 -5.31 -10.89 -47.19
C HIS A 729 -5.57 -10.04 -48.46
N ARG A 730 -5.43 -10.66 -49.62
CA ARG A 730 -5.84 -10.09 -50.89
C ARG A 730 -7.34 -9.86 -50.84
N THR A 731 -7.75 -8.62 -50.79
CA THR A 731 -9.12 -8.20 -51.11
C THR A 731 -9.48 -8.65 -52.54
N PRO A 732 -10.61 -9.28 -52.77
CA PRO A 732 -11.00 -9.63 -54.14
C PRO A 732 -11.33 -8.35 -54.93
N LYS A 733 -10.67 -8.15 -56.05
CA LYS A 733 -10.99 -7.10 -57.02
C LYS A 733 -12.42 -7.30 -57.53
N ARG A 734 -13.26 -6.30 -57.39
CA ARG A 734 -14.54 -6.15 -58.08
C ARG A 734 -14.33 -6.32 -59.59
N SER A 735 -14.86 -7.41 -60.19
CA SER A 735 -14.99 -7.55 -61.61
C SER A 735 -16.26 -6.81 -62.07
N LYS A 736 -16.10 -6.11 -63.20
CA LYS A 736 -17.14 -5.32 -63.87
C LYS A 736 -18.24 -6.21 -64.41
N ALA A 737 -19.44 -5.65 -64.41
CA ALA A 737 -20.68 -6.19 -64.94
C ALA A 737 -20.58 -6.60 -66.42
N ALA A 738 -21.13 -7.75 -66.74
CA ALA A 738 -21.61 -8.10 -68.10
C ALA A 738 -23.08 -8.52 -68.04
N LYS A 739 -23.84 -8.00 -69.01
CA LYS A 739 -25.27 -8.05 -69.15
C LYS A 739 -25.77 -9.49 -69.58
N PRO A 740 -27.10 -9.76 -69.55
CA PRO A 740 -27.69 -11.06 -69.48
C PRO A 740 -27.96 -11.64 -70.83
N ALA A 741 -27.94 -12.98 -70.93
CA ALA A 741 -28.55 -13.76 -72.07
C ALA A 741 -29.56 -14.75 -71.53
N ARG A 742 -30.66 -14.86 -72.32
CA ARG A 742 -31.94 -15.48 -72.08
C ARG A 742 -31.95 -17.02 -72.29
N ASN A 743 -32.89 -17.67 -71.58
CA ASN A 743 -33.66 -18.89 -71.96
C ASN A 743 -32.92 -20.23 -71.98
N LYS A 744 -33.38 -21.24 -71.30
CA LYS A 744 -34.61 -22.02 -71.54
C LYS A 744 -34.81 -23.11 -70.47
N ALA A 745 -36.07 -23.36 -70.24
CA ALA A 745 -36.65 -24.39 -69.38
C ALA A 745 -36.08 -25.80 -69.57
N ASP A 746 -36.06 -26.58 -68.52
CA ASP A 746 -36.86 -27.85 -68.57
C ASP A 746 -37.13 -28.37 -67.14
N LYS A 747 -38.32 -28.92 -67.01
CA LYS A 747 -38.99 -29.51 -65.84
C LYS A 747 -38.45 -30.90 -65.58
N ARG A 748 -38.52 -31.35 -64.34
CA ARG A 748 -39.04 -32.62 -63.79
C ARG A 748 -38.56 -32.81 -62.36
N LYS A 749 -39.48 -32.74 -61.43
CA LYS A 749 -40.37 -33.68 -60.75
C LYS A 749 -39.69 -34.76 -59.92
N PHE A 750 -40.21 -34.78 -58.71
CA PHE A 750 -40.54 -35.84 -57.75
C PHE A 750 -39.59 -36.12 -56.58
N LYS A 751 -40.05 -35.83 -55.55
CA LYS A 751 -40.75 -36.33 -54.31
C LYS A 751 -39.96 -37.27 -53.40
N PRO A 752 -40.34 -37.32 -52.09
CA PRO A 752 -39.49 -37.61 -50.94
C PRO A 752 -39.78 -39.00 -50.32
N LYS A 753 -38.90 -39.43 -49.36
CA LYS A 753 -39.23 -40.34 -48.24
C LYS A 753 -38.12 -40.29 -47.23
N LYS A 754 -38.49 -39.92 -46.05
CA LYS A 754 -38.68 -40.66 -44.79
C LYS A 754 -37.62 -41.74 -44.50
N SER A 755 -36.86 -41.51 -43.47
CA SER A 755 -36.91 -42.11 -42.12
C SER A 755 -35.92 -41.43 -41.20
#